data_78bbe90b0c99c3076f94596b41bdb2bc
#
_entry.id   78bbe90b0c99c3076f94596b41bdb2bc
#
_cell.length_a   1.000
_cell.length_b   1.000
_cell.length_c   1.000
_cell.angle_alpha   90.00
_cell.angle_beta   90.00
_cell.angle_gamma   90.00
#
_symmetry.space_group_name_H-M   'P 1'
#
loop_
_entity.id
_entity.type
_entity.pdbx_description
1 polymer ?
#
loop_
_entity_poly.entity_id
_entity_poly.type
_entity_poly.pdbx_seq_one_letter_code
_entity_poly.pdbx_strand_id
1 'polypeptide(L)'
;MLSFSAVLFMLGLGATCGALLSAASKIFYVYEDPRIAVVEGLTAGANCGGCGYTGCNAAAVAVVVGEALPSVCIVADAEAAVNIAAVMGVDPGTAEPLLSYNTCTGGNRAVKKYFYMGINSCQALATLYGGQRECQVGCLGLGDCVRACTFDALKIGSEGYPVVNEMKCVGCGACEKVCPKNIMEIKTMSQRLLHLNQFDDRIAPCQQTCPAEIDIPKYIAQINNGDYEGAVNTIRARNPLLLSCGRVCPHPCEDKCRRGVEDEAVSINQLKRFVADHEMNLGKRLPISVAPSTGKKVAVIGGGPAGLSCAFFLRRLGHDVTIFDGTPKLGGMIRYGIPEYRLPKEVLAWEIDGILSVGIEHKPNVMLGRDFDIGSLIASGFDSVFLGIGAWKDYTLGVEGENLGGCYTGISFLTNFALWQQEDGAEDHQPFVGKKCVVIGGGNTAIDCVRTLVRLGADEVSIVYRRTRKEMPANEVEIVAAEHEGIKFTFLAAPTRVIGDEEDKVTGLEYLKMELGEPDASGRRRPVPIEGSETVIEIDMLITAIGQGPDVFFARESKRLNEDLNLTRWDTIDSEDPVALQSSIPYIFTGGDSATGADLVVSAIGAGRRAARSIHFYLAGEKITPPAKTLFTDNIPVSIFESVAGIEKSKRTEMPELQVDERIKSFVEADLVISEEEALYESNRCLQCCLTCYNKDVS
;
A
#
# COMPACT_ATOMS: atom_id res chain seq x y z
N MET A 1 -12.57 69.23 -70.35
CA MET A 1 -11.45 68.30 -70.69
C MET A 1 -10.65 67.80 -69.48
N LEU A 2 -10.46 68.67 -68.45
CA LEU A 2 -9.70 68.27 -67.23
C LEU A 2 -10.34 67.07 -66.43
N SER A 3 -11.64 66.90 -66.44
CA SER A 3 -12.30 65.81 -65.71
C SER A 3 -12.08 64.43 -66.33
N PHE A 4 -11.95 64.34 -67.65
CA PHE A 4 -11.77 63.07 -68.34
C PHE A 4 -10.33 62.53 -68.18
N SER A 5 -9.34 63.43 -68.23
CA SER A 5 -7.91 63.09 -67.97
C SER A 5 -7.68 62.70 -66.51
N ALA A 6 -8.36 63.31 -65.55
CA ALA A 6 -8.32 62.88 -64.14
C ALA A 6 -8.91 61.51 -63.88
N VAL A 7 -10.01 61.20 -64.58
CA VAL A 7 -10.61 59.84 -64.46
C VAL A 7 -9.73 58.74 -65.09
N LEU A 8 -9.13 59.02 -66.25
CA LEU A 8 -8.17 58.12 -66.89
C LEU A 8 -6.90 57.92 -66.06
N PHE A 9 -6.38 58.99 -65.43
CA PHE A 9 -5.25 58.89 -64.51
C PHE A 9 -5.54 58.11 -63.28
N MET A 10 -6.70 58.32 -62.65
CA MET A 10 -7.17 57.54 -61.51
C MET A 10 -7.39 56.02 -61.84
N LEU A 11 -7.97 55.72 -63.00
CA LEU A 11 -8.12 54.38 -63.51
C LEU A 11 -6.77 53.70 -63.78
N GLY A 12 -5.84 54.40 -64.38
CA GLY A 12 -4.46 53.94 -64.62
C GLY A 12 -3.71 53.68 -63.30
N LEU A 13 -3.82 54.60 -62.37
CA LEU A 13 -3.21 54.45 -61.05
C LEU A 13 -3.87 53.25 -60.27
N GLY A 14 -5.17 53.14 -60.31
CA GLY A 14 -5.89 52.02 -59.67
C GLY A 14 -5.55 50.67 -60.30
N ALA A 15 -5.41 50.63 -61.64
CA ALA A 15 -5.03 49.37 -62.33
C ALA A 15 -3.56 48.98 -62.02
N THR A 16 -2.64 49.95 -61.97
CA THR A 16 -1.26 49.68 -61.62
C THR A 16 -1.10 49.25 -60.15
N CYS A 17 -1.76 49.96 -59.25
CA CYS A 17 -1.77 49.56 -57.83
C CYS A 17 -2.40 48.17 -57.63
N GLY A 18 -3.51 47.87 -58.30
CA GLY A 18 -4.14 46.56 -58.25
C GLY A 18 -3.27 45.43 -58.81
N ALA A 19 -2.57 45.70 -59.93
CA ALA A 19 -1.63 44.76 -60.51
C ALA A 19 -0.39 44.49 -59.57
N LEU A 20 0.15 45.60 -58.98
CA LEU A 20 1.25 45.47 -58.00
C LEU A 20 0.84 44.74 -56.75
N LEU A 21 -0.34 45.02 -56.20
CA LEU A 21 -0.88 44.28 -55.03
C LEU A 21 -1.16 42.82 -55.36
N SER A 22 -1.68 42.51 -56.53
CA SER A 22 -1.91 41.14 -56.98
C SER A 22 -0.58 40.38 -57.21
N ALA A 23 0.43 41.04 -57.76
CA ALA A 23 1.75 40.47 -57.93
C ALA A 23 2.44 40.27 -56.57
N ALA A 24 2.37 41.26 -55.70
CA ALA A 24 2.88 41.14 -54.32
C ALA A 24 2.19 40.02 -53.55
N SER A 25 0.86 39.90 -53.62
CA SER A 25 0.08 38.83 -53.00
C SER A 25 0.52 37.42 -53.48
N LYS A 26 0.87 37.27 -54.75
CA LYS A 26 1.39 35.99 -55.26
C LYS A 26 2.84 35.70 -54.89
N ILE A 27 3.69 36.75 -54.85
CA ILE A 27 5.12 36.62 -54.53
C ILE A 27 5.32 36.37 -53.04
N PHE A 28 4.52 37.03 -52.20
CA PHE A 28 4.59 36.91 -50.75
C PHE A 28 3.55 35.97 -50.18
N TYR A 29 2.86 35.16 -51.00
CA TYR A 29 1.92 34.17 -50.54
C TYR A 29 2.66 33.08 -49.77
N VAL A 30 2.41 33.02 -48.47
CA VAL A 30 2.83 31.90 -47.61
C VAL A 30 1.64 30.95 -47.50
N TYR A 31 1.84 29.73 -47.97
CA TYR A 31 0.84 28.71 -47.80
C TYR A 31 0.79 28.31 -46.33
N GLU A 32 -0.31 28.56 -45.68
CA GLU A 32 -0.62 28.01 -44.37
C GLU A 32 -1.58 26.82 -44.53
N ASP A 33 -1.27 25.71 -43.89
CA ASP A 33 -2.15 24.55 -43.89
C ASP A 33 -3.46 24.89 -43.18
N PRO A 34 -4.62 24.78 -43.85
CA PRO A 34 -5.91 25.16 -43.26
C PRO A 34 -6.25 24.41 -41.99
N ARG A 35 -5.62 23.25 -41.73
CA ARG A 35 -5.78 22.47 -40.48
C ARG A 35 -5.22 23.25 -39.27
N ILE A 36 -4.24 24.15 -39.47
CA ILE A 36 -3.65 24.93 -38.36
C ILE A 36 -4.74 25.75 -37.66
N ALA A 37 -5.52 26.50 -38.42
CA ALA A 37 -6.60 27.32 -37.87
C ALA A 37 -7.69 26.48 -37.14
N VAL A 38 -7.97 25.31 -37.68
CA VAL A 38 -8.94 24.39 -37.06
C VAL A 38 -8.39 23.84 -35.74
N VAL A 39 -7.13 23.36 -35.72
CA VAL A 39 -6.44 22.85 -34.54
C VAL A 39 -6.28 23.96 -33.50
N GLU A 40 -5.89 25.17 -33.90
CA GLU A 40 -5.82 26.31 -32.98
C GLU A 40 -7.17 26.61 -32.33
N GLY A 41 -8.25 26.57 -33.07
CA GLY A 41 -9.63 26.79 -32.56
C GLY A 41 -10.10 25.69 -31.61
N LEU A 42 -9.49 24.50 -31.64
CA LEU A 42 -9.76 23.38 -30.73
C LEU A 42 -8.87 23.44 -29.47
N THR A 43 -7.82 24.28 -29.46
CA THR A 43 -7.00 24.49 -28.23
C THR A 43 -7.74 25.42 -27.27
N ALA A 44 -7.22 25.55 -26.02
CA ALA A 44 -7.82 26.43 -25.02
C ALA A 44 -7.79 27.94 -25.36
N GLY A 45 -7.11 28.36 -26.41
CA GLY A 45 -7.01 29.76 -26.84
C GLY A 45 -6.30 30.73 -25.87
N ALA A 46 -5.81 30.21 -24.73
CA ALA A 46 -5.28 31.02 -23.64
C ALA A 46 -3.89 31.60 -23.88
N ASN A 47 -3.18 31.19 -24.93
CA ASN A 47 -1.81 31.59 -25.25
C ASN A 47 -0.86 31.56 -24.04
N CYS A 48 -1.07 30.63 -23.10
CA CYS A 48 -0.41 30.56 -21.80
C CYS A 48 1.05 30.07 -21.86
N GLY A 49 1.48 29.49 -22.99
CA GLY A 49 2.82 28.92 -23.15
C GLY A 49 3.07 27.65 -22.32
N GLY A 50 2.09 27.15 -21.60
CA GLY A 50 2.22 26.00 -20.71
C GLY A 50 2.57 24.70 -21.41
N CYS A 51 2.19 24.54 -22.68
CA CYS A 51 2.56 23.40 -23.53
C CYS A 51 3.99 23.47 -24.09
N GLY A 52 4.76 24.48 -23.73
CA GLY A 52 6.15 24.68 -24.21
C GLY A 52 6.27 25.48 -25.53
N TYR A 53 5.16 25.78 -26.18
CA TYR A 53 5.12 26.63 -27.39
C TYR A 53 4.78 28.05 -27.02
N THR A 54 5.19 29.01 -27.87
CA THR A 54 5.05 30.46 -27.62
C THR A 54 3.59 30.98 -27.65
N GLY A 55 2.66 30.15 -28.11
CA GLY A 55 1.23 30.42 -28.15
C GLY A 55 0.44 29.27 -28.77
N CYS A 56 -0.89 29.37 -28.78
CA CYS A 56 -1.76 28.31 -29.30
C CYS A 56 -1.56 28.05 -30.79
N ASN A 57 -1.26 29.12 -31.57
CA ASN A 57 -0.94 28.97 -33.00
C ASN A 57 0.36 28.16 -33.21
N ALA A 58 1.43 28.46 -32.48
CA ALA A 58 2.67 27.68 -32.58
C ALA A 58 2.49 26.22 -32.18
N ALA A 59 1.67 25.93 -31.18
CA ALA A 59 1.31 24.58 -30.81
C ALA A 59 0.49 23.87 -31.91
N ALA A 60 -0.47 24.60 -32.56
CA ALA A 60 -1.26 24.06 -33.67
C ALA A 60 -0.39 23.73 -34.88
N VAL A 61 0.57 24.61 -35.21
CA VAL A 61 1.56 24.35 -36.28
C VAL A 61 2.34 23.07 -35.96
N ALA A 62 2.87 22.93 -34.75
CA ALA A 62 3.65 21.75 -34.32
C ALA A 62 2.82 20.44 -34.44
N VAL A 63 1.53 20.47 -34.09
CA VAL A 63 0.62 19.34 -34.27
C VAL A 63 0.42 18.98 -35.73
N VAL A 64 0.17 20.01 -36.58
CA VAL A 64 -0.10 19.80 -38.01
C VAL A 64 1.11 19.27 -38.75
N VAL A 65 2.33 19.70 -38.38
CA VAL A 65 3.57 19.14 -38.97
C VAL A 65 4.02 17.84 -38.36
N GLY A 66 3.35 17.35 -37.31
CA GLY A 66 3.65 16.09 -36.65
C GLY A 66 4.77 16.15 -35.60
N GLU A 67 5.20 17.36 -35.20
CA GLU A 67 6.19 17.57 -34.14
C GLU A 67 5.59 17.49 -32.73
N ALA A 68 4.26 17.62 -32.60
CA ALA A 68 3.54 17.52 -31.35
C ALA A 68 2.33 16.57 -31.46
N LEU A 69 1.97 15.97 -30.34
CA LEU A 69 0.78 15.12 -30.26
C LEU A 69 -0.52 15.94 -30.24
N PRO A 70 -1.68 15.35 -30.65
CA PRO A 70 -2.98 16.00 -30.51
C PRO A 70 -3.31 16.48 -29.11
N SER A 71 -2.75 15.85 -28.08
CA SER A 71 -2.89 16.18 -26.65
C SER A 71 -1.92 17.26 -26.16
N VAL A 72 -1.23 17.97 -27.04
CA VAL A 72 -0.22 19.00 -26.68
C VAL A 72 -0.75 20.13 -25.80
N CYS A 73 -2.03 20.49 -25.96
CA CYS A 73 -2.65 21.54 -25.15
C CYS A 73 -3.01 21.01 -23.76
N ILE A 74 -2.18 21.33 -22.77
CA ILE A 74 -2.34 20.89 -21.37
C ILE A 74 -3.52 21.57 -20.63
N VAL A 75 -4.13 22.60 -21.19
CA VAL A 75 -5.25 23.36 -20.60
C VAL A 75 -6.58 22.93 -21.20
N ALA A 76 -6.57 22.39 -22.42
CA ALA A 76 -7.77 21.84 -23.07
C ALA A 76 -8.14 20.48 -22.45
N ASP A 77 -9.41 20.14 -22.53
CA ASP A 77 -9.91 18.86 -22.03
C ASP A 77 -9.56 17.68 -22.98
N ALA A 78 -9.86 16.48 -22.55
CA ALA A 78 -9.61 15.26 -23.32
C ALA A 78 -10.43 15.22 -24.64
N GLU A 79 -11.60 15.87 -24.68
CA GLU A 79 -12.43 15.97 -25.85
C GLU A 79 -11.76 16.80 -26.95
N ALA A 80 -11.09 17.89 -26.58
CA ALA A 80 -10.29 18.69 -27.50
C ALA A 80 -9.18 17.86 -28.16
N ALA A 81 -8.47 17.04 -27.40
CA ALA A 81 -7.43 16.16 -27.93
C ALA A 81 -8.00 15.12 -28.92
N VAL A 82 -9.17 14.56 -28.63
CA VAL A 82 -9.88 13.64 -29.54
C VAL A 82 -10.27 14.37 -30.84
N ASN A 83 -10.81 15.57 -30.73
CA ASN A 83 -11.22 16.36 -31.90
C ASN A 83 -10.01 16.77 -32.75
N ILE A 84 -8.89 17.16 -32.14
CA ILE A 84 -7.63 17.45 -32.84
C ILE A 84 -7.11 16.19 -33.54
N ALA A 85 -7.12 15.04 -32.88
CA ALA A 85 -6.72 13.77 -33.47
C ALA A 85 -7.59 13.39 -34.69
N ALA A 86 -8.89 13.62 -34.60
CA ALA A 86 -9.83 13.40 -35.71
C ALA A 86 -9.49 14.29 -36.93
N VAL A 87 -9.12 15.56 -36.71
CA VAL A 87 -8.68 16.48 -37.77
C VAL A 87 -7.37 15.99 -38.40
N MET A 88 -6.49 15.41 -37.61
CA MET A 88 -5.19 14.93 -38.06
C MET A 88 -5.25 13.51 -38.64
N GLY A 89 -6.35 12.77 -38.44
CA GLY A 89 -6.47 11.37 -38.86
C GLY A 89 -5.54 10.42 -38.08
N VAL A 90 -5.22 10.73 -36.83
CA VAL A 90 -4.35 9.94 -35.95
C VAL A 90 -5.08 9.53 -34.67
N ASP A 91 -4.54 8.55 -33.96
CA ASP A 91 -5.03 8.21 -32.64
C ASP A 91 -4.74 9.37 -31.66
N PRO A 92 -5.71 9.85 -30.86
CA PRO A 92 -5.49 10.92 -29.87
C PRO A 92 -4.40 10.59 -28.86
N GLY A 93 -4.08 9.31 -28.68
CA GLY A 93 -3.19 8.82 -27.63
C GLY A 93 -3.76 9.12 -26.23
N THR A 94 -3.67 8.19 -25.35
CA THR A 94 -4.03 8.39 -23.93
C THR A 94 -2.83 8.90 -23.16
N ALA A 95 -2.47 10.18 -23.34
CA ALA A 95 -1.42 10.78 -22.51
C ALA A 95 -1.92 10.96 -21.08
N GLU A 96 -1.21 10.40 -20.12
CA GLU A 96 -1.50 10.60 -18.70
C GLU A 96 -1.25 12.06 -18.31
N PRO A 97 -2.17 12.75 -17.59
CA PRO A 97 -2.00 14.15 -17.21
C PRO A 97 -0.74 14.35 -16.36
N LEU A 98 0.03 15.35 -16.71
CA LEU A 98 1.14 15.84 -15.91
C LEU A 98 0.61 16.72 -14.77
N LEU A 99 1.08 16.50 -13.55
CA LEU A 99 0.69 17.27 -12.39
C LEU A 99 1.93 17.72 -11.61
N SER A 100 1.82 18.87 -10.95
CA SER A 100 2.84 19.31 -10.02
C SER A 100 2.87 18.41 -8.80
N TYR A 101 4.06 18.06 -8.37
CA TYR A 101 4.31 17.25 -7.20
C TYR A 101 5.35 17.89 -6.29
N ASN A 102 5.08 17.94 -5.00
CA ASN A 102 6.01 18.41 -3.99
C ASN A 102 6.73 17.24 -3.34
N THR A 103 8.06 17.20 -3.43
CA THR A 103 8.89 16.14 -2.84
C THR A 103 9.30 16.45 -1.39
N CYS A 104 9.08 17.67 -0.88
CA CYS A 104 9.45 18.05 0.47
C CYS A 104 8.37 17.63 1.47
N THR A 105 8.77 16.89 2.50
CA THR A 105 7.92 16.50 3.63
C THR A 105 8.30 17.22 4.94
N GLY A 106 9.35 18.02 4.95
CA GLY A 106 9.90 18.67 6.16
C GLY A 106 9.18 19.95 6.59
N GLY A 107 9.05 20.89 5.70
CA GLY A 107 8.37 22.15 5.95
C GLY A 107 8.81 22.87 7.24
N ASN A 108 7.84 23.30 8.06
CA ASN A 108 8.06 24.01 9.32
C ASN A 108 8.73 23.16 10.41
N ARG A 109 8.75 21.84 10.25
CA ARG A 109 9.42 20.91 11.17
C ARG A 109 10.94 21.01 11.11
N ALA A 110 11.51 21.46 9.99
CA ALA A 110 12.94 21.67 9.86
C ALA A 110 13.41 22.90 10.67
N VAL A 111 14.36 22.68 11.58
CA VAL A 111 14.92 23.70 12.45
C VAL A 111 15.50 24.86 11.65
N LYS A 112 15.30 26.09 12.13
CA LYS A 112 15.88 27.29 11.52
C LYS A 112 17.26 27.58 12.12
N LYS A 113 18.27 27.74 11.25
CA LYS A 113 19.64 28.19 11.61
C LYS A 113 19.67 29.68 12.00
N TYR A 114 18.83 30.48 11.35
CA TYR A 114 18.70 31.92 11.53
C TYR A 114 17.31 32.41 11.12
N PHE A 115 16.97 33.60 11.49
CA PHE A 115 15.74 34.27 11.07
C PHE A 115 16.02 35.16 9.86
N TYR A 116 15.36 34.91 8.74
CA TYR A 116 15.46 35.70 7.53
C TYR A 116 14.50 36.90 7.59
N MET A 117 15.03 38.09 7.41
CA MET A 117 14.29 39.36 7.39
C MET A 117 14.45 40.12 6.06
N GLY A 118 14.71 39.42 4.96
CA GLY A 118 14.91 39.99 3.63
C GLY A 118 13.68 39.96 2.74
N ILE A 119 13.90 40.02 1.44
CA ILE A 119 12.85 39.96 0.41
C ILE A 119 12.08 38.64 0.51
N ASN A 120 10.76 38.70 0.42
CA ASN A 120 9.92 37.49 0.47
C ASN A 120 10.03 36.70 -0.83
N SER A 121 11.17 36.04 -1.04
CA SER A 121 11.48 35.23 -2.21
C SER A 121 12.37 34.06 -1.83
N CYS A 122 11.98 32.84 -2.28
CA CYS A 122 12.78 31.63 -2.11
C CYS A 122 14.13 31.74 -2.83
N GLN A 123 14.16 32.37 -4.00
CA GLN A 123 15.40 32.58 -4.75
C GLN A 123 16.37 33.46 -3.97
N ALA A 124 15.90 34.60 -3.41
CA ALA A 124 16.73 35.48 -2.60
C ALA A 124 17.20 34.75 -1.31
N LEU A 125 16.35 34.04 -0.64
CA LEU A 125 16.72 33.27 0.57
C LEU A 125 17.71 32.14 0.27
N ALA A 126 17.60 31.48 -0.87
CA ALA A 126 18.50 30.39 -1.26
C ALA A 126 19.96 30.82 -1.42
N THR A 127 20.20 32.10 -1.80
CA THR A 127 21.56 32.65 -1.92
C THR A 127 22.26 32.85 -0.59
N LEU A 128 21.51 32.86 0.52
CA LEU A 128 22.05 33.01 1.87
C LEU A 128 22.25 31.64 2.51
N TYR A 129 23.45 31.09 2.36
CA TYR A 129 23.84 29.79 2.95
C TYR A 129 22.86 28.65 2.63
N GLY A 130 22.26 28.67 1.44
CA GLY A 130 21.28 27.65 1.03
C GLY A 130 19.92 27.75 1.69
N GLY A 131 19.66 28.80 2.49
CA GLY A 131 18.39 29.05 3.17
C GLY A 131 18.47 29.00 4.69
N GLN A 132 17.39 29.50 5.34
CA GLN A 132 17.32 29.65 6.80
C GLN A 132 17.14 28.35 7.58
N ARG A 133 16.87 27.24 6.91
CA ARG A 133 16.62 25.92 7.56
C ARG A 133 17.89 25.08 7.55
N GLU A 134 18.05 24.20 8.55
CA GLU A 134 19.15 23.23 8.58
C GLU A 134 19.09 22.27 7.41
N CYS A 135 17.88 21.89 6.99
CA CYS A 135 17.66 21.06 5.82
C CYS A 135 18.11 21.78 4.54
N GLN A 136 19.20 21.32 3.94
CA GLN A 136 19.79 21.91 2.74
C GLN A 136 18.92 21.72 1.49
N VAL A 137 18.16 20.63 1.42
CA VAL A 137 17.33 20.25 0.25
C VAL A 137 15.85 20.63 0.39
N GLY A 138 15.41 21.02 1.59
CA GLY A 138 14.00 21.24 1.91
C GLY A 138 13.43 22.56 1.40
N CYS A 139 12.10 22.65 1.43
CA CYS A 139 11.34 23.83 1.09
C CYS A 139 11.71 25.03 1.98
N LEU A 140 11.86 26.19 1.37
CA LEU A 140 12.12 27.46 2.09
C LEU A 140 10.85 28.15 2.61
N GLY A 141 9.67 27.76 2.10
CA GLY A 141 8.36 28.21 2.60
C GLY A 141 7.90 29.60 2.20
N LEU A 142 8.64 30.34 1.35
CA LEU A 142 8.31 31.71 0.98
C LEU A 142 7.37 31.84 -0.24
N GLY A 143 6.97 30.74 -0.88
CA GLY A 143 5.86 30.69 -1.83
C GLY A 143 6.14 31.24 -3.24
N ASP A 144 7.38 31.25 -3.75
CA ASP A 144 7.66 31.63 -5.14
C ASP A 144 6.87 30.76 -6.14
N CYS A 145 6.76 29.46 -5.87
CA CYS A 145 5.96 28.52 -6.67
C CYS A 145 4.46 28.85 -6.65
N VAL A 146 3.93 29.34 -5.52
CA VAL A 146 2.53 29.78 -5.42
C VAL A 146 2.29 31.04 -6.26
N ARG A 147 3.20 32.02 -6.17
CA ARG A 147 3.10 33.25 -6.99
C ARG A 147 3.26 33.00 -8.47
N ALA A 148 4.04 32.01 -8.85
CA ALA A 148 4.23 31.62 -10.26
C ALA A 148 3.05 30.81 -10.83
N CYS A 149 2.12 30.32 -9.99
CA CYS A 149 0.99 29.53 -10.43
C CYS A 149 -0.17 30.44 -10.87
N THR A 150 -0.41 30.56 -12.17
CA THR A 150 -1.51 31.34 -12.76
C THR A 150 -2.87 30.63 -12.67
N PHE A 151 -2.89 29.35 -12.28
CA PHE A 151 -4.11 28.50 -12.19
C PHE A 151 -4.64 28.39 -10.77
N ASP A 152 -4.06 29.10 -9.79
CA ASP A 152 -4.42 29.00 -8.38
C ASP A 152 -4.45 27.55 -7.86
N ALA A 153 -3.55 26.71 -8.37
CA ALA A 153 -3.44 25.30 -8.03
C ALA A 153 -2.52 25.04 -6.84
N LEU A 154 -1.82 26.05 -6.32
CA LEU A 154 -0.83 25.93 -5.26
C LEU A 154 -1.13 26.86 -4.08
N LYS A 155 -0.99 26.34 -2.87
CA LYS A 155 -0.96 27.14 -1.64
C LYS A 155 0.13 26.61 -0.70
N ILE A 156 0.66 27.47 0.18
CA ILE A 156 1.49 26.98 1.30
C ILE A 156 0.53 26.41 2.34
N GLY A 157 0.70 25.11 2.64
CA GLY A 157 -0.07 24.42 3.67
C GLY A 157 0.37 24.77 5.09
N SER A 158 -0.35 24.25 6.09
CA SER A 158 -0.03 24.39 7.53
C SER A 158 1.39 23.93 7.86
N GLU A 159 1.86 22.91 7.17
CA GLU A 159 3.21 22.35 7.29
C GLU A 159 4.32 23.27 6.76
N GLY A 160 3.99 24.39 6.11
CA GLY A 160 4.97 25.37 5.57
C GLY A 160 5.67 24.89 4.29
N TYR A 161 5.07 24.01 3.52
CA TYR A 161 5.47 23.63 2.16
C TYR A 161 4.26 23.70 1.20
N PRO A 162 4.50 23.71 -0.14
CA PRO A 162 3.41 23.81 -1.12
C PRO A 162 2.51 22.57 -1.12
N VAL A 163 1.20 22.81 -1.11
CA VAL A 163 0.15 21.80 -1.34
C VAL A 163 -0.45 22.06 -2.71
N VAL A 164 -0.58 21.00 -3.51
CA VAL A 164 -1.09 21.07 -4.89
C VAL A 164 -2.56 20.67 -4.90
N ASN A 165 -3.40 21.50 -5.52
CA ASN A 165 -4.77 21.11 -5.89
C ASN A 165 -4.71 20.45 -7.28
N GLU A 166 -4.82 19.12 -7.32
CA GLU A 166 -4.70 18.34 -8.55
C GLU A 166 -5.82 18.66 -9.55
N MET A 167 -7.00 19.07 -9.09
CA MET A 167 -8.12 19.47 -9.97
C MET A 167 -7.89 20.80 -10.71
N LYS A 168 -7.05 21.67 -10.17
CA LYS A 168 -6.70 22.96 -10.79
C LYS A 168 -5.36 22.92 -11.50
N CYS A 169 -4.53 21.93 -11.22
CA CYS A 169 -3.18 21.83 -11.78
C CYS A 169 -3.22 21.33 -13.23
N VAL A 170 -2.61 22.06 -14.12
CA VAL A 170 -2.48 21.73 -15.56
C VAL A 170 -1.07 21.26 -15.95
N GLY A 171 -0.18 21.03 -15.01
CA GLY A 171 1.17 20.51 -15.29
C GLY A 171 2.11 21.46 -16.04
N CYS A 172 1.85 22.77 -16.05
CA CYS A 172 2.61 23.75 -16.88
C CYS A 172 4.09 23.94 -16.50
N GLY A 173 4.56 23.41 -15.38
CA GLY A 173 5.98 23.50 -14.96
C GLY A 173 6.43 24.83 -14.39
N ALA A 174 5.58 25.85 -14.29
CA ALA A 174 5.97 27.18 -13.79
C ALA A 174 6.51 27.11 -12.35
N CYS A 175 5.91 26.30 -11.49
CA CYS A 175 6.34 26.10 -10.11
C CYS A 175 7.68 25.36 -9.98
N GLU A 176 7.97 24.43 -10.88
CA GLU A 176 9.25 23.72 -10.96
C GLU A 176 10.39 24.68 -11.36
N LYS A 177 10.17 25.50 -12.40
CA LYS A 177 11.18 26.45 -12.92
C LYS A 177 11.61 27.50 -11.89
N VAL A 178 10.73 27.94 -11.00
CA VAL A 178 11.03 28.97 -10.01
C VAL A 178 11.53 28.42 -8.67
N CYS A 179 11.54 27.12 -8.49
CA CYS A 179 11.94 26.50 -7.23
C CYS A 179 13.47 26.37 -7.11
N PRO A 180 14.16 27.15 -6.25
CA PRO A 180 15.63 27.07 -6.14
C PRO A 180 16.11 25.81 -5.44
N LYS A 181 15.19 25.00 -4.89
CA LYS A 181 15.47 23.74 -4.19
C LYS A 181 15.07 22.50 -4.99
N ASN A 182 14.50 22.69 -6.19
CA ASN A 182 14.04 21.61 -7.07
C ASN A 182 13.09 20.62 -6.39
N ILE A 183 12.29 21.09 -5.43
CA ILE A 183 11.33 20.24 -4.71
C ILE A 183 9.97 20.17 -5.40
N MET A 184 9.73 21.03 -6.38
CA MET A 184 8.54 20.96 -7.21
C MET A 184 8.91 20.24 -8.49
N GLU A 185 8.24 19.13 -8.77
CA GLU A 185 8.46 18.30 -9.94
C GLU A 185 7.16 18.13 -10.72
N ILE A 186 7.27 18.02 -12.03
CA ILE A 186 6.12 17.71 -12.89
C ILE A 186 6.19 16.23 -13.25
N LYS A 187 5.20 15.47 -12.78
CA LYS A 187 5.12 14.01 -12.97
C LYS A 187 3.70 13.58 -13.26
N THR A 188 3.56 12.47 -13.97
CA THR A 188 2.28 11.77 -14.04
C THR A 188 1.98 11.06 -12.72
N MET A 189 0.73 10.64 -12.51
CA MET A 189 0.36 9.87 -11.31
C MET A 189 1.10 8.52 -11.29
N SER A 190 1.22 7.86 -12.43
CA SER A 190 1.97 6.59 -12.56
C SER A 190 3.44 6.77 -12.17
N GLN A 191 4.10 7.84 -12.65
CA GLN A 191 5.47 8.16 -12.26
C GLN A 191 5.59 8.40 -10.75
N ARG A 192 4.61 9.08 -10.13
CA ARG A 192 4.57 9.29 -8.67
C ARG A 192 4.43 7.97 -7.92
N LEU A 193 3.51 7.08 -8.35
CA LEU A 193 3.33 5.77 -7.72
C LEU A 193 4.59 4.90 -7.82
N LEU A 194 5.25 4.91 -8.96
CA LEU A 194 6.49 4.17 -9.18
C LEU A 194 7.65 4.75 -8.35
N HIS A 195 7.71 6.09 -8.20
CA HIS A 195 8.70 6.75 -7.34
C HIS A 195 8.54 6.37 -5.85
N LEU A 196 7.29 6.27 -5.35
CA LEU A 196 7.02 5.85 -3.97
C LEU A 196 7.57 4.45 -3.62
N ASN A 197 7.97 3.66 -4.61
CA ASN A 197 8.61 2.35 -4.41
C ASN A 197 10.14 2.43 -4.32
N GLN A 198 10.74 3.62 -4.39
CA GLN A 198 12.19 3.79 -4.28
C GLN A 198 12.61 3.86 -2.80
N PHE A 199 13.79 3.34 -2.50
CA PHE A 199 14.36 3.35 -1.14
C PHE A 199 14.77 4.75 -0.67
N ASP A 200 14.94 5.68 -1.60
CA ASP A 200 15.42 7.05 -1.36
C ASP A 200 14.60 7.84 -0.33
N ASP A 201 13.32 7.49 -0.18
CA ASP A 201 12.38 8.23 0.67
C ASP A 201 12.37 7.73 2.13
N ARG A 202 13.16 6.68 2.47
CA ARG A 202 13.07 5.99 3.75
C ARG A 202 14.23 6.33 4.67
N ILE A 203 14.07 7.38 5.46
CA ILE A 203 15.11 7.86 6.39
C ILE A 203 14.81 7.45 7.84
N ALA A 204 13.54 7.47 8.25
CA ALA A 204 13.17 7.15 9.63
C ALA A 204 13.24 5.64 9.91
N PRO A 205 13.81 5.20 11.06
CA PRO A 205 13.88 3.77 11.40
C PRO A 205 12.51 3.07 11.39
N CYS A 206 11.46 3.72 11.89
CA CYS A 206 10.10 3.19 11.86
C CYS A 206 9.58 2.97 10.42
N GLN A 207 9.92 3.86 9.48
CA GLN A 207 9.55 3.72 8.07
C GLN A 207 10.35 2.60 7.40
N GLN A 208 11.64 2.48 7.69
CA GLN A 208 12.50 1.41 7.15
C GLN A 208 12.05 0.02 7.62
N THR A 209 11.57 -0.07 8.86
CA THR A 209 11.11 -1.34 9.46
C THR A 209 9.70 -1.71 8.99
N CYS A 210 8.91 -0.76 8.53
CA CYS A 210 7.55 -1.03 8.05
C CYS A 210 7.58 -1.82 6.74
N PRO A 211 7.03 -3.07 6.66
CA PRO A 211 7.05 -3.85 5.42
C PRO A 211 6.28 -3.21 4.26
N ALA A 212 5.28 -2.37 4.56
CA ALA A 212 4.56 -1.56 3.57
C ALA A 212 5.24 -0.22 3.29
N GLU A 213 6.31 0.13 4.02
CA GLU A 213 7.11 1.34 3.82
C GLU A 213 6.32 2.65 3.94
N ILE A 214 5.32 2.68 4.83
CA ILE A 214 4.46 3.85 5.06
C ILE A 214 5.33 5.02 5.56
N ASP A 215 5.09 6.24 5.05
CA ASP A 215 5.74 7.45 5.55
C ASP A 215 5.16 7.87 6.91
N ILE A 216 5.64 7.15 7.95
CA ILE A 216 5.15 7.25 9.32
C ILE A 216 5.34 8.66 9.90
N PRO A 217 6.53 9.29 9.82
CA PRO A 217 6.69 10.62 10.38
C PRO A 217 5.80 11.67 9.71
N LYS A 218 5.50 11.49 8.40
CA LYS A 218 4.64 12.43 7.67
C LYS A 218 3.19 12.36 8.15
N TYR A 219 2.60 11.17 8.20
CA TYR A 219 1.20 11.09 8.62
C TYR A 219 1.02 11.47 10.10
N ILE A 220 2.00 11.18 10.97
CA ILE A 220 1.95 11.59 12.37
C ILE A 220 1.99 13.12 12.47
N ALA A 221 2.83 13.80 11.68
CA ALA A 221 2.84 15.26 11.64
C ALA A 221 1.52 15.84 11.11
N GLN A 222 0.91 15.18 10.12
CA GLN A 222 -0.39 15.59 9.60
C GLN A 222 -1.49 15.46 10.66
N ILE A 223 -1.48 14.37 11.46
CA ILE A 223 -2.37 14.22 12.61
C ILE A 223 -2.18 15.41 13.59
N ASN A 224 -0.92 15.68 13.95
CA ASN A 224 -0.59 16.77 14.88
C ASN A 224 -1.08 18.15 14.42
N ASN A 225 -1.23 18.35 13.12
CA ASN A 225 -1.72 19.59 12.52
C ASN A 225 -3.23 19.54 12.17
N GLY A 226 -3.95 18.49 12.55
CA GLY A 226 -5.37 18.31 12.23
C GLY A 226 -5.67 18.01 10.76
N ASP A 227 -4.65 17.64 9.97
CA ASP A 227 -4.80 17.24 8.56
C ASP A 227 -5.03 15.73 8.45
N TYR A 228 -6.18 15.26 8.93
CA TYR A 228 -6.52 13.84 8.98
C TYR A 228 -6.70 13.23 7.58
N GLU A 229 -7.33 13.97 6.65
CA GLU A 229 -7.46 13.52 5.26
C GLU A 229 -6.09 13.36 4.57
N GLY A 230 -5.17 14.30 4.81
CA GLY A 230 -3.79 14.19 4.36
C GLY A 230 -3.07 12.98 4.94
N ALA A 231 -3.28 12.68 6.23
CA ALA A 231 -2.72 11.52 6.90
C ALA A 231 -3.23 10.20 6.28
N VAL A 232 -4.54 10.08 6.04
CA VAL A 232 -5.15 8.93 5.34
C VAL A 232 -4.53 8.75 3.95
N ASN A 233 -4.43 9.81 3.16
CA ASN A 233 -3.85 9.75 1.82
C ASN A 233 -2.36 9.36 1.84
N THR A 234 -1.60 9.81 2.84
CA THR A 234 -0.20 9.43 3.03
C THR A 234 -0.06 7.94 3.32
N ILE A 235 -0.93 7.38 4.17
CA ILE A 235 -0.93 5.94 4.47
C ILE A 235 -1.38 5.15 3.24
N ARG A 236 -2.50 5.54 2.60
CA ARG A 236 -3.09 4.87 1.43
C ARG A 236 -2.15 4.85 0.22
N ALA A 237 -1.27 5.82 0.08
CA ALA A 237 -0.27 5.82 -0.98
C ALA A 237 0.63 4.56 -0.96
N ARG A 238 0.74 3.88 0.18
CA ARG A 238 1.55 2.67 0.35
C ARG A 238 0.78 1.46 0.89
N ASN A 239 -0.35 1.68 1.54
CA ASN A 239 -1.18 0.65 2.15
C ASN A 239 -2.67 0.96 1.92
N PRO A 240 -3.36 0.22 1.03
CA PRO A 240 -4.78 0.43 0.76
C PRO A 240 -5.69 -0.18 1.85
N LEU A 241 -5.16 -1.03 2.74
CA LEU A 241 -5.85 -1.71 3.83
C LEU A 241 -5.54 -1.05 5.18
N LEU A 242 -5.87 0.25 5.31
CA LEU A 242 -5.53 1.08 6.49
C LEU A 242 -6.25 0.61 7.75
N LEU A 243 -7.58 0.40 7.64
CA LEU A 243 -8.47 0.00 8.72
C LEU A 243 -8.09 -1.35 9.28
N SER A 244 -7.95 -2.34 8.39
CA SER A 244 -7.53 -3.69 8.77
C SER A 244 -6.12 -3.69 9.37
N CYS A 245 -5.17 -3.04 8.71
CA CYS A 245 -3.79 -2.94 9.20
C CYS A 245 -3.69 -2.14 10.52
N GLY A 246 -4.58 -1.17 10.77
CA GLY A 246 -4.68 -0.45 12.04
C GLY A 246 -5.07 -1.34 13.21
N ARG A 247 -5.80 -2.43 12.94
CA ARG A 247 -6.33 -3.36 13.93
C ARG A 247 -5.44 -4.58 14.18
N VAL A 248 -4.85 -5.15 13.12
CA VAL A 248 -4.19 -6.47 13.21
C VAL A 248 -2.67 -6.41 13.06
N CYS A 249 -2.09 -5.25 12.81
CA CYS A 249 -0.64 -5.11 12.64
C CYS A 249 0.07 -5.25 14.01
N PRO A 250 1.08 -6.14 14.14
CA PRO A 250 1.91 -6.22 15.36
C PRO A 250 2.94 -5.08 15.48
N HIS A 251 2.84 -4.06 14.64
CA HIS A 251 3.58 -2.78 14.62
C HIS A 251 5.11 -2.87 14.83
N PRO A 252 5.87 -3.65 14.03
CA PRO A 252 7.32 -3.76 14.17
C PRO A 252 8.06 -2.42 14.05
N CYS A 253 7.40 -1.40 13.49
CA CYS A 253 7.90 -0.03 13.44
C CYS A 253 8.08 0.61 14.82
N GLU A 254 7.29 0.21 15.83
CA GLU A 254 7.39 0.69 17.21
C GLU A 254 8.64 0.15 17.90
N ASP A 255 9.07 -1.08 17.61
CA ASP A 255 10.30 -1.69 18.14
C ASP A 255 11.56 -0.92 17.74
N LYS A 256 11.52 -0.21 16.61
CA LYS A 256 12.62 0.62 16.11
C LYS A 256 12.38 2.12 16.26
N CYS A 257 11.36 2.49 17.03
CA CYS A 257 11.08 3.88 17.29
C CYS A 257 12.17 4.48 18.21
N ARG A 258 12.87 5.51 17.73
CA ARG A 258 13.93 6.18 18.51
C ARG A 258 13.44 6.76 19.84
N ARG A 259 12.16 7.12 19.91
CA ARG A 259 11.58 7.59 21.16
C ARG A 259 11.75 6.55 22.28
N GLY A 260 11.65 5.26 21.94
CA GLY A 260 11.86 4.15 22.88
C GLY A 260 13.24 4.06 23.52
N VAL A 261 14.24 4.78 22.99
CA VAL A 261 15.56 4.89 23.63
C VAL A 261 15.52 5.81 24.87
N GLU A 262 14.65 6.82 24.83
CA GLU A 262 14.56 7.84 25.89
C GLU A 262 13.48 7.52 26.94
N ASP A 263 12.31 7.06 26.46
CA ASP A 263 11.18 6.68 27.31
C ASP A 263 10.42 5.48 26.72
N GLU A 264 9.31 5.70 26.03
CA GLU A 264 8.48 4.66 25.40
C GLU A 264 8.27 4.98 23.93
N ALA A 265 8.26 3.95 23.07
CA ALA A 265 7.97 4.11 21.65
C ALA A 265 6.63 4.84 21.43
N VAL A 266 6.54 5.63 20.37
CA VAL A 266 5.28 6.26 19.96
C VAL A 266 4.27 5.17 19.57
N SER A 267 3.00 5.32 19.98
CA SER A 267 1.89 4.43 19.64
C SER A 267 1.48 4.60 18.16
N ILE A 268 2.39 4.24 17.26
CA ILE A 268 2.31 4.48 15.81
C ILE A 268 1.07 3.81 15.21
N ASN A 269 0.77 2.59 15.65
CA ASN A 269 -0.36 1.83 15.14
C ASN A 269 -1.70 2.44 15.56
N GLN A 270 -1.78 2.96 16.79
CA GLN A 270 -2.99 3.61 17.29
C GLN A 270 -3.27 4.91 16.54
N LEU A 271 -2.24 5.70 16.25
CA LEU A 271 -2.36 6.91 15.43
C LEU A 271 -2.83 6.57 13.99
N LYS A 272 -2.33 5.48 13.41
CA LYS A 272 -2.79 5.00 12.10
C LYS A 272 -4.26 4.59 12.14
N ARG A 273 -4.67 3.83 13.16
CA ARG A 273 -6.05 3.39 13.37
C ARG A 273 -6.98 4.59 13.54
N PHE A 274 -6.60 5.56 14.36
CA PHE A 274 -7.38 6.78 14.60
C PHE A 274 -7.76 7.49 13.29
N VAL A 275 -6.82 7.73 12.38
CA VAL A 275 -7.14 8.42 11.12
C VAL A 275 -7.89 7.54 10.12
N ALA A 276 -7.65 6.22 10.14
CA ALA A 276 -8.40 5.30 9.30
C ALA A 276 -9.88 5.26 9.72
N ASP A 277 -10.16 5.16 11.02
CA ASP A 277 -11.51 5.21 11.57
C ASP A 277 -12.18 6.58 11.36
N HIS A 278 -11.40 7.67 11.38
CA HIS A 278 -11.92 9.01 11.07
C HIS A 278 -12.54 9.06 9.66
N GLU A 279 -11.87 8.53 8.63
CA GLU A 279 -12.42 8.50 7.26
C GLU A 279 -13.71 7.67 7.19
N MET A 280 -13.72 6.50 7.83
CA MET A 280 -14.90 5.62 7.82
C MET A 280 -16.09 6.30 8.54
N ASN A 281 -15.85 6.95 9.68
CA ASN A 281 -16.87 7.63 10.46
C ASN A 281 -17.46 8.87 9.75
N LEU A 282 -16.69 9.51 8.86
CA LEU A 282 -17.22 10.57 7.98
C LEU A 282 -18.21 10.03 6.94
N GLY A 283 -18.27 8.70 6.72
CA GLY A 283 -19.12 8.06 5.73
C GLY A 283 -18.80 8.45 4.28
N LYS A 284 -17.68 9.10 4.06
CA LYS A 284 -17.24 9.60 2.75
C LYS A 284 -15.81 9.16 2.48
N ARG A 285 -15.62 8.45 1.37
CA ARG A 285 -14.29 8.06 0.91
C ARG A 285 -13.58 9.21 0.22
N LEU A 286 -12.30 9.35 0.53
CA LEU A 286 -11.44 10.29 -0.18
C LEU A 286 -11.23 9.81 -1.62
N PRO A 287 -11.19 10.71 -2.60
CA PRO A 287 -11.03 10.35 -4.01
C PRO A 287 -9.68 9.66 -4.24
N ILE A 288 -9.70 8.64 -5.10
CA ILE A 288 -8.53 7.88 -5.50
C ILE A 288 -8.32 8.07 -6.99
N SER A 289 -7.18 8.64 -7.36
CA SER A 289 -6.83 8.87 -8.77
C SER A 289 -6.39 7.56 -9.44
N VAL A 290 -6.84 7.37 -10.69
CA VAL A 290 -6.52 6.23 -11.55
C VAL A 290 -5.94 6.76 -12.87
N ALA A 291 -4.83 6.19 -13.35
CA ALA A 291 -4.25 6.51 -14.65
C ALA A 291 -5.15 6.07 -15.81
N PRO A 292 -5.04 6.68 -16.99
CA PRO A 292 -5.68 6.22 -18.21
C PRO A 292 -5.39 4.73 -18.48
N SER A 293 -6.34 4.05 -19.16
CA SER A 293 -6.17 2.63 -19.45
C SER A 293 -4.93 2.38 -20.32
N THR A 294 -4.14 1.38 -19.93
CA THR A 294 -2.99 0.89 -20.70
C THR A 294 -3.40 -0.16 -21.73
N GLY A 295 -4.67 -0.59 -21.73
CA GLY A 295 -5.16 -1.71 -22.54
C GLY A 295 -4.62 -3.08 -22.12
N LYS A 296 -3.83 -3.15 -21.01
CA LYS A 296 -3.26 -4.38 -20.48
C LYS A 296 -4.13 -4.99 -19.39
N LYS A 297 -4.30 -6.33 -19.43
CA LYS A 297 -5.16 -7.08 -18.52
C LYS A 297 -4.33 -7.95 -17.57
N VAL A 298 -4.60 -7.85 -16.29
CA VAL A 298 -3.91 -8.63 -15.25
C VAL A 298 -4.90 -9.46 -14.46
N ALA A 299 -4.64 -10.76 -14.34
CA ALA A 299 -5.37 -11.65 -13.46
C ALA A 299 -4.68 -11.70 -12.09
N VAL A 300 -5.43 -11.43 -11.03
CA VAL A 300 -4.98 -11.55 -9.64
C VAL A 300 -5.67 -12.77 -9.02
N ILE A 301 -4.90 -13.78 -8.64
CA ILE A 301 -5.42 -15.01 -8.06
C ILE A 301 -5.26 -14.94 -6.54
N GLY A 302 -6.41 -14.89 -5.85
CA GLY A 302 -6.52 -14.69 -4.40
C GLY A 302 -6.76 -13.22 -4.03
N GLY A 303 -7.87 -12.99 -3.35
CA GLY A 303 -8.34 -11.69 -2.88
C GLY A 303 -7.98 -11.41 -1.42
N GLY A 304 -6.87 -11.99 -0.93
CA GLY A 304 -6.27 -11.65 0.36
C GLY A 304 -5.51 -10.32 0.33
N PRO A 305 -4.82 -9.93 1.42
CA PRO A 305 -4.12 -8.64 1.51
C PRO A 305 -3.10 -8.37 0.40
N ALA A 306 -2.36 -9.40 -0.04
CA ALA A 306 -1.40 -9.27 -1.14
C ALA A 306 -2.11 -9.01 -2.47
N GLY A 307 -3.15 -9.81 -2.79
CA GLY A 307 -3.92 -9.67 -4.02
C GLY A 307 -4.70 -8.35 -4.10
N LEU A 308 -5.38 -7.96 -3.01
CA LEU A 308 -6.08 -6.67 -2.93
C LEU A 308 -5.13 -5.49 -3.12
N SER A 309 -3.95 -5.54 -2.49
CA SER A 309 -2.92 -4.52 -2.65
C SER A 309 -2.38 -4.47 -4.09
N CYS A 310 -2.05 -5.63 -4.66
CA CYS A 310 -1.57 -5.73 -6.05
C CYS A 310 -2.61 -5.18 -7.03
N ALA A 311 -3.86 -5.62 -6.92
CA ALA A 311 -4.96 -5.17 -7.76
C ALA A 311 -5.18 -3.66 -7.68
N PHE A 312 -5.16 -3.10 -6.46
CA PHE A 312 -5.32 -1.68 -6.22
C PHE A 312 -4.25 -0.84 -6.93
N PHE A 313 -2.97 -1.21 -6.77
CA PHE A 313 -1.89 -0.46 -7.40
C PHE A 313 -1.84 -0.66 -8.92
N LEU A 314 -2.11 -1.86 -9.43
CA LEU A 314 -2.21 -2.12 -10.86
C LEU A 314 -3.33 -1.30 -11.51
N ARG A 315 -4.52 -1.26 -10.88
CA ARG A 315 -5.64 -0.46 -11.41
C ARG A 315 -5.30 1.02 -11.40
N ARG A 316 -4.65 1.52 -10.36
CA ARG A 316 -4.19 2.90 -10.30
C ARG A 316 -3.14 3.22 -11.38
N LEU A 317 -2.34 2.24 -11.80
CA LEU A 317 -1.41 2.34 -12.94
C LEU A 317 -2.09 2.18 -14.31
N GLY A 318 -3.42 2.10 -14.36
CA GLY A 318 -4.20 2.08 -15.59
C GLY A 318 -4.42 0.70 -16.19
N HIS A 319 -4.03 -0.39 -15.52
CA HIS A 319 -4.28 -1.74 -16.02
C HIS A 319 -5.72 -2.20 -15.72
N ASP A 320 -6.28 -3.04 -16.56
CA ASP A 320 -7.54 -3.71 -16.29
C ASP A 320 -7.27 -4.93 -15.42
N VAL A 321 -7.91 -4.98 -14.25
CA VAL A 321 -7.61 -5.98 -13.23
C VAL A 321 -8.86 -6.77 -12.87
N THR A 322 -8.74 -8.09 -12.88
CA THR A 322 -9.77 -9.02 -12.39
C THR A 322 -9.19 -9.88 -11.28
N ILE A 323 -9.83 -9.87 -10.10
CA ILE A 323 -9.49 -10.76 -8.98
C ILE A 323 -10.32 -12.04 -9.09
N PHE A 324 -9.66 -13.19 -9.05
CA PHE A 324 -10.28 -14.52 -8.94
C PHE A 324 -10.05 -15.04 -7.53
N ASP A 325 -11.11 -15.41 -6.82
CA ASP A 325 -11.00 -15.92 -5.45
C ASP A 325 -11.85 -17.18 -5.26
N GLY A 326 -11.26 -18.18 -4.60
CA GLY A 326 -11.93 -19.45 -4.30
C GLY A 326 -12.99 -19.34 -3.21
N THR A 327 -13.05 -18.21 -2.51
CA THR A 327 -14.00 -17.96 -1.40
C THR A 327 -15.14 -17.04 -1.86
N PRO A 328 -16.30 -17.04 -1.14
CA PRO A 328 -17.44 -16.21 -1.52
C PRO A 328 -17.22 -14.70 -1.33
N LYS A 329 -16.34 -14.30 -0.42
CA LYS A 329 -16.04 -12.89 -0.12
C LYS A 329 -14.54 -12.66 -0.05
N LEU A 330 -14.08 -11.54 -0.62
CA LEU A 330 -12.67 -11.14 -0.56
C LEU A 330 -12.20 -10.85 0.87
N GLY A 331 -10.90 -10.96 1.08
CA GLY A 331 -10.21 -10.67 2.34
C GLY A 331 -9.21 -11.75 2.75
N GLY A 332 -9.34 -12.99 2.24
CA GLY A 332 -8.43 -14.08 2.59
C GLY A 332 -8.35 -14.29 4.11
N MET A 333 -7.16 -14.54 4.66
CA MET A 333 -6.98 -14.79 6.10
C MET A 333 -7.43 -13.66 7.03
N ILE A 334 -7.47 -12.40 6.59
CA ILE A 334 -8.03 -11.32 7.44
C ILE A 334 -9.56 -11.39 7.56
N ARG A 335 -10.23 -12.12 6.66
CA ARG A 335 -11.67 -12.39 6.76
C ARG A 335 -11.95 -13.73 7.44
N TYR A 336 -11.21 -14.78 7.07
CA TYR A 336 -11.54 -16.15 7.43
C TYR A 336 -10.70 -16.71 8.58
N GLY A 337 -9.54 -16.10 8.89
CA GLY A 337 -8.65 -16.52 9.94
C GLY A 337 -8.63 -15.60 11.15
N ILE A 338 -8.83 -14.29 10.98
CA ILE A 338 -8.84 -13.32 12.09
C ILE A 338 -10.27 -13.16 12.63
N PRO A 339 -10.51 -13.38 13.95
CA PRO A 339 -11.83 -13.29 14.53
C PRO A 339 -12.44 -11.87 14.50
N GLU A 340 -13.78 -11.82 14.61
CA GLU A 340 -14.60 -10.61 14.58
C GLU A 340 -14.19 -9.59 15.66
N TYR A 341 -13.89 -10.07 16.87
CA TYR A 341 -13.51 -9.22 18.00
C TYR A 341 -12.15 -8.50 17.85
N ARG A 342 -11.34 -8.91 16.84
CA ARG A 342 -10.09 -8.22 16.44
C ARG A 342 -10.27 -7.38 15.19
N LEU A 343 -11.08 -7.85 14.24
CA LEU A 343 -11.35 -7.16 12.99
C LEU A 343 -12.81 -7.37 12.57
N PRO A 344 -13.69 -6.40 12.87
CA PRO A 344 -15.08 -6.45 12.44
C PRO A 344 -15.19 -6.58 10.92
N LYS A 345 -16.04 -7.51 10.46
CA LYS A 345 -16.13 -7.82 9.02
C LYS A 345 -16.85 -6.73 8.23
N GLU A 346 -17.65 -5.90 8.87
CA GLU A 346 -18.23 -4.69 8.27
C GLU A 346 -17.16 -3.63 7.96
N VAL A 347 -16.18 -3.46 8.88
CA VAL A 347 -15.03 -2.56 8.68
C VAL A 347 -14.19 -3.05 7.49
N LEU A 348 -13.90 -4.36 7.45
CA LEU A 348 -13.18 -4.97 6.34
C LEU A 348 -13.96 -4.87 5.02
N ALA A 349 -15.28 -5.08 5.03
CA ALA A 349 -16.11 -4.95 3.85
C ALA A 349 -16.08 -3.52 3.30
N TRP A 350 -16.26 -2.52 4.17
CA TRP A 350 -16.15 -1.12 3.79
C TRP A 350 -14.80 -0.80 3.12
N GLU A 351 -13.70 -1.31 3.66
CA GLU A 351 -12.37 -1.09 3.10
C GLU A 351 -12.18 -1.76 1.74
N ILE A 352 -12.62 -3.03 1.59
CA ILE A 352 -12.55 -3.76 0.31
C ILE A 352 -13.41 -3.09 -0.76
N ASP A 353 -14.62 -2.63 -0.42
CA ASP A 353 -15.48 -1.89 -1.35
C ASP A 353 -14.79 -0.62 -1.86
N GLY A 354 -14.02 0.06 -1.00
CA GLY A 354 -13.20 1.20 -1.38
C GLY A 354 -12.10 0.82 -2.37
N ILE A 355 -11.47 -0.33 -2.20
CA ILE A 355 -10.47 -0.86 -3.13
C ILE A 355 -11.12 -1.22 -4.47
N LEU A 356 -12.25 -1.91 -4.47
CA LEU A 356 -12.96 -2.30 -5.70
C LEU A 356 -13.51 -1.10 -6.47
N SER A 357 -13.86 -0.02 -5.77
CA SER A 357 -14.47 1.19 -6.36
C SER A 357 -13.58 1.90 -7.39
N VAL A 358 -12.28 1.62 -7.42
CA VAL A 358 -11.37 2.14 -8.46
C VAL A 358 -11.55 1.46 -9.82
N GLY A 359 -12.47 0.49 -9.93
CA GLY A 359 -12.78 -0.23 -11.16
C GLY A 359 -12.06 -1.58 -11.29
N ILE A 360 -11.94 -2.31 -10.19
CA ILE A 360 -11.43 -3.69 -10.15
C ILE A 360 -12.61 -4.65 -10.24
N GLU A 361 -12.57 -5.58 -11.19
CA GLU A 361 -13.52 -6.69 -11.28
C GLU A 361 -13.15 -7.80 -10.30
N HIS A 362 -14.17 -8.54 -9.83
CA HIS A 362 -13.92 -9.68 -8.97
C HIS A 362 -14.84 -10.85 -9.29
N LYS A 363 -14.30 -12.07 -9.24
CA LYS A 363 -14.98 -13.33 -9.49
C LYS A 363 -14.84 -14.23 -8.25
N PRO A 364 -15.89 -14.31 -7.41
CA PRO A 364 -15.88 -15.16 -6.22
C PRO A 364 -16.14 -16.61 -6.57
N ASN A 365 -15.83 -17.53 -5.65
CA ASN A 365 -16.05 -18.98 -5.75
C ASN A 365 -15.40 -19.63 -6.97
N VAL A 366 -14.29 -19.06 -7.47
CA VAL A 366 -13.55 -19.56 -8.65
C VAL A 366 -12.11 -19.86 -8.24
N MET A 367 -11.78 -21.13 -8.18
CA MET A 367 -10.50 -21.63 -7.65
C MET A 367 -9.56 -22.10 -8.76
N LEU A 368 -8.34 -21.62 -8.71
CA LEU A 368 -7.25 -22.06 -9.59
C LEU A 368 -6.95 -23.56 -9.39
N GLY A 369 -6.87 -24.30 -10.50
CA GLY A 369 -6.64 -25.75 -10.49
C GLY A 369 -7.93 -26.59 -10.40
N ARG A 370 -9.05 -25.99 -9.94
CA ARG A 370 -10.36 -26.65 -9.91
C ARG A 370 -11.27 -26.14 -11.04
N ASP A 371 -11.43 -24.84 -11.17
CA ASP A 371 -12.40 -24.25 -12.10
C ASP A 371 -11.72 -23.68 -13.35
N PHE A 372 -10.46 -23.38 -13.28
CA PHE A 372 -9.63 -22.87 -14.39
C PHE A 372 -8.14 -23.15 -14.14
N ASP A 373 -7.34 -23.00 -15.20
CA ASP A 373 -5.87 -23.04 -15.15
C ASP A 373 -5.26 -21.73 -15.69
N ILE A 374 -3.95 -21.52 -15.43
CA ILE A 374 -3.25 -20.30 -15.85
C ILE A 374 -3.19 -20.18 -17.37
N GLY A 375 -3.08 -21.30 -18.09
CA GLY A 375 -3.07 -21.31 -19.55
C GLY A 375 -4.35 -20.77 -20.14
N SER A 376 -5.50 -21.12 -19.55
CA SER A 376 -6.81 -20.63 -19.95
C SER A 376 -6.97 -19.11 -19.72
N LEU A 377 -6.39 -18.56 -18.67
CA LEU A 377 -6.36 -17.11 -18.43
C LEU A 377 -5.57 -16.39 -19.53
N ILE A 378 -4.39 -16.86 -19.86
CA ILE A 378 -3.57 -16.28 -20.95
C ILE A 378 -4.31 -16.39 -22.29
N ALA A 379 -4.92 -17.55 -22.57
CA ALA A 379 -5.74 -17.74 -23.78
C ALA A 379 -6.97 -16.82 -23.83
N SER A 380 -7.49 -16.40 -22.67
CA SER A 380 -8.60 -15.43 -22.54
C SER A 380 -8.16 -13.97 -22.66
N GLY A 381 -6.87 -13.72 -22.92
CA GLY A 381 -6.32 -12.40 -23.19
C GLY A 381 -5.79 -11.65 -21.98
N PHE A 382 -5.49 -12.31 -20.86
CA PHE A 382 -4.70 -11.72 -19.80
C PHE A 382 -3.22 -11.69 -20.19
N ASP A 383 -2.55 -10.55 -19.93
CA ASP A 383 -1.15 -10.31 -20.26
C ASP A 383 -0.21 -10.78 -19.15
N SER A 384 -0.67 -10.85 -17.90
CA SER A 384 0.10 -11.26 -16.72
C SER A 384 -0.80 -11.81 -15.63
N VAL A 385 -0.20 -12.60 -14.71
CA VAL A 385 -0.88 -13.23 -13.58
C VAL A 385 -0.11 -12.93 -12.30
N PHE A 386 -0.83 -12.52 -11.25
CA PHE A 386 -0.32 -12.44 -9.88
C PHE A 386 -0.90 -13.59 -9.06
N LEU A 387 -0.04 -14.39 -8.42
CA LEU A 387 -0.40 -15.46 -7.51
C LEU A 387 -0.27 -14.99 -6.06
N GLY A 388 -1.39 -14.66 -5.44
CA GLY A 388 -1.52 -14.27 -4.04
C GLY A 388 -2.44 -15.22 -3.28
N ILE A 389 -2.25 -16.53 -3.51
CA ILE A 389 -3.13 -17.60 -3.00
C ILE A 389 -3.10 -17.79 -1.49
N GLY A 390 -2.13 -17.17 -0.79
CA GLY A 390 -1.99 -17.27 0.66
C GLY A 390 -1.47 -18.62 1.13
N ALA A 391 -1.67 -18.91 2.43
CA ALA A 391 -1.29 -20.17 3.08
C ALA A 391 -2.53 -20.74 3.80
N TRP A 392 -3.20 -21.69 3.17
CA TRP A 392 -4.46 -22.29 3.65
C TRP A 392 -4.30 -23.70 4.18
N LYS A 393 -3.14 -24.35 3.94
CA LYS A 393 -2.87 -25.72 4.34
C LYS A 393 -2.23 -25.74 5.71
N ASP A 394 -2.98 -26.20 6.71
CA ASP A 394 -2.47 -26.42 8.06
C ASP A 394 -1.39 -27.52 8.09
N TYR A 395 -0.42 -27.38 8.98
CA TYR A 395 0.50 -28.47 9.34
C TYR A 395 -0.09 -29.31 10.45
N THR A 396 0.10 -30.62 10.35
CA THR A 396 -0.35 -31.63 11.31
C THR A 396 0.75 -31.98 12.31
N LEU A 397 0.39 -32.52 13.45
CA LEU A 397 1.34 -32.98 14.48
C LEU A 397 2.13 -34.20 14.04
N GLY A 398 1.50 -35.09 13.24
CA GLY A 398 2.03 -36.38 12.85
C GLY A 398 2.05 -37.40 14.00
N VAL A 399 1.13 -37.26 14.96
CA VAL A 399 1.01 -38.16 16.10
C VAL A 399 -0.21 -39.08 15.98
N GLU A 400 -0.16 -40.21 16.64
CA GLU A 400 -1.27 -41.15 16.69
C GLU A 400 -2.50 -40.48 17.29
N GLY A 401 -3.68 -40.70 16.70
CA GLY A 401 -4.96 -40.20 17.17
C GLY A 401 -5.30 -38.75 16.76
N GLU A 402 -4.45 -38.04 16.01
CA GLU A 402 -4.71 -36.64 15.62
C GLU A 402 -5.94 -36.46 14.72
N ASN A 403 -6.48 -37.56 14.14
CA ASN A 403 -7.66 -37.53 13.27
C ASN A 403 -8.96 -37.99 14.00
N LEU A 404 -8.93 -38.13 15.31
CA LEU A 404 -10.11 -38.49 16.11
C LEU A 404 -11.17 -37.37 16.06
N GLY A 405 -12.42 -37.72 16.27
CA GLY A 405 -13.51 -36.77 16.40
C GLY A 405 -13.23 -35.78 17.55
N GLY A 406 -13.41 -34.49 17.31
CA GLY A 406 -13.05 -33.42 18.25
C GLY A 406 -11.63 -32.88 18.07
N CYS A 407 -10.86 -33.42 17.09
CA CYS A 407 -9.56 -32.85 16.67
C CYS A 407 -9.72 -32.00 15.43
N TYR A 408 -9.18 -30.79 15.46
CA TYR A 408 -9.26 -29.80 14.38
C TYR A 408 -7.90 -29.17 14.13
N THR A 409 -7.75 -28.51 12.97
CA THR A 409 -6.62 -27.63 12.70
C THR A 409 -7.04 -26.17 12.89
N GLY A 410 -6.08 -25.29 13.19
CA GLY A 410 -6.37 -23.91 13.57
C GLY A 410 -7.08 -23.10 12.47
N ILE A 411 -6.61 -23.22 11.22
CA ILE A 411 -7.22 -22.51 10.09
C ILE A 411 -8.61 -23.08 9.77
N SER A 412 -8.75 -24.41 9.80
CA SER A 412 -10.06 -25.05 9.59
C SER A 412 -11.09 -24.60 10.63
N PHE A 413 -10.72 -24.58 11.92
CA PHE A 413 -11.59 -24.11 13.00
C PHE A 413 -12.00 -22.64 12.81
N LEU A 414 -11.04 -21.74 12.61
CA LEU A 414 -11.32 -20.31 12.46
C LEU A 414 -12.11 -20.00 11.17
N THR A 415 -11.83 -20.71 10.08
CA THR A 415 -12.56 -20.54 8.82
C THR A 415 -14.01 -20.98 8.95
N ASN A 416 -14.27 -22.14 9.55
CA ASN A 416 -15.64 -22.63 9.80
C ASN A 416 -16.40 -21.66 10.71
N PHE A 417 -15.73 -21.18 11.77
CA PHE A 417 -16.31 -20.16 12.65
C PHE A 417 -16.66 -18.86 11.88
N ALA A 418 -15.76 -18.37 11.04
CA ALA A 418 -16.00 -17.16 10.25
C ALA A 418 -17.14 -17.34 9.23
N LEU A 419 -17.24 -18.51 8.60
CA LEU A 419 -18.35 -18.84 7.70
C LEU A 419 -19.67 -18.91 8.46
N TRP A 420 -19.70 -19.61 9.61
CA TRP A 420 -20.87 -19.70 10.46
C TRP A 420 -21.39 -18.29 10.86
N GLN A 421 -20.50 -17.38 11.27
CA GLN A 421 -20.90 -16.01 11.59
C GLN A 421 -21.43 -15.23 10.37
N GLN A 422 -20.84 -15.42 9.18
CA GLN A 422 -21.22 -14.67 7.98
C GLN A 422 -22.50 -15.18 7.31
N GLU A 423 -22.93 -16.40 7.64
CA GLU A 423 -24.14 -17.06 7.13
C GLU A 423 -25.27 -17.09 8.17
N ASP A 424 -25.25 -16.15 9.12
CA ASP A 424 -26.24 -16.00 10.19
C ASP A 424 -26.50 -17.29 10.99
N GLY A 425 -25.43 -18.07 11.23
CA GLY A 425 -25.48 -19.27 12.04
C GLY A 425 -25.91 -20.55 11.29
N ALA A 426 -25.59 -20.65 9.99
CA ALA A 426 -25.86 -21.85 9.22
C ALA A 426 -25.34 -23.13 9.89
N GLU A 427 -26.19 -24.16 10.03
CA GLU A 427 -25.88 -25.39 10.76
C GLU A 427 -24.64 -26.11 10.20
N ASP A 428 -24.43 -26.05 8.89
CA ASP A 428 -23.32 -26.73 8.20
C ASP A 428 -21.92 -26.22 8.63
N HIS A 429 -21.84 -25.03 9.19
CA HIS A 429 -20.59 -24.39 9.64
C HIS A 429 -20.52 -24.17 11.16
N GLN A 430 -21.52 -24.63 11.92
CA GLN A 430 -21.52 -24.46 13.37
C GLN A 430 -20.27 -25.11 13.98
N PRO A 431 -19.39 -24.34 14.68
CA PRO A 431 -18.21 -24.93 15.29
C PRO A 431 -18.60 -25.84 16.45
N PHE A 432 -18.02 -27.02 16.48
CA PHE A 432 -18.06 -27.83 17.69
C PHE A 432 -17.20 -27.15 18.78
N VAL A 433 -17.69 -27.09 19.98
CA VAL A 433 -16.98 -26.56 21.13
C VAL A 433 -17.03 -27.56 22.27
N GLY A 434 -15.86 -28.02 22.68
CA GLY A 434 -15.70 -28.89 23.84
C GLY A 434 -15.78 -28.10 25.16
N LYS A 435 -15.84 -28.81 26.27
CA LYS A 435 -15.75 -28.21 27.61
C LYS A 435 -14.30 -27.95 28.02
N LYS A 436 -13.42 -28.96 27.74
CA LYS A 436 -11.99 -28.91 28.04
C LYS A 436 -11.20 -28.86 26.73
N CYS A 437 -10.88 -27.65 26.27
CA CYS A 437 -10.25 -27.42 24.98
C CYS A 437 -8.76 -27.18 25.13
N VAL A 438 -7.96 -27.83 24.29
CA VAL A 438 -6.52 -27.62 24.20
C VAL A 438 -6.15 -27.15 22.80
N VAL A 439 -5.34 -26.12 22.72
CA VAL A 439 -4.74 -25.64 21.48
C VAL A 439 -3.22 -25.86 21.52
N ILE A 440 -2.70 -26.56 20.51
CA ILE A 440 -1.26 -26.80 20.36
C ILE A 440 -0.67 -25.70 19.47
N GLY A 441 0.21 -24.90 20.05
CA GLY A 441 0.90 -23.85 19.30
C GLY A 441 1.20 -22.60 20.13
N GLY A 442 2.01 -21.69 19.60
CA GLY A 442 2.39 -20.46 20.29
C GLY A 442 2.35 -19.24 19.37
N GLY A 443 1.73 -19.35 18.19
CA GLY A 443 1.54 -18.27 17.23
C GLY A 443 0.22 -17.52 17.40
N ASN A 444 0.02 -16.45 16.62
CA ASN A 444 -1.22 -15.66 16.67
C ASN A 444 -2.46 -16.51 16.37
N THR A 445 -2.38 -17.49 15.46
CA THR A 445 -3.47 -18.43 15.18
C THR A 445 -3.90 -19.20 16.40
N ALA A 446 -2.93 -19.67 17.23
CA ALA A 446 -3.24 -20.37 18.47
C ALA A 446 -3.96 -19.45 19.48
N ILE A 447 -3.49 -18.20 19.60
CA ILE A 447 -4.14 -17.19 20.45
C ILE A 447 -5.56 -16.89 19.97
N ASP A 448 -5.75 -16.73 18.66
CA ASP A 448 -7.07 -16.48 18.08
C ASP A 448 -8.03 -17.67 18.32
N CYS A 449 -7.55 -18.91 18.22
CA CYS A 449 -8.34 -20.10 18.54
C CYS A 449 -8.78 -20.11 19.99
N VAL A 450 -7.87 -19.95 20.96
CA VAL A 450 -8.23 -20.03 22.39
C VAL A 450 -9.16 -18.91 22.83
N ARG A 451 -8.93 -17.69 22.36
CA ARG A 451 -9.79 -16.55 22.66
C ARG A 451 -11.18 -16.69 22.02
N THR A 452 -11.27 -17.34 20.85
CA THR A 452 -12.54 -17.69 20.21
C THR A 452 -13.28 -18.75 21.00
N LEU A 453 -12.60 -19.82 21.47
CA LEU A 453 -13.20 -20.88 22.29
C LEU A 453 -13.79 -20.33 23.60
N VAL A 454 -13.10 -19.42 24.29
CA VAL A 454 -13.64 -18.74 25.50
C VAL A 454 -14.95 -18.02 25.18
N ARG A 455 -15.02 -17.30 24.07
CA ARG A 455 -16.24 -16.57 23.63
C ARG A 455 -17.37 -17.50 23.20
N LEU A 456 -17.04 -18.69 22.73
CA LEU A 456 -18.01 -19.71 22.39
C LEU A 456 -18.50 -20.52 23.61
N GLY A 457 -17.94 -20.27 24.81
CA GLY A 457 -18.43 -20.82 26.09
C GLY A 457 -17.77 -22.11 26.52
N ALA A 458 -16.54 -22.39 26.09
CA ALA A 458 -15.75 -23.50 26.63
C ALA A 458 -15.45 -23.27 28.12
N ASP A 459 -15.55 -24.34 28.95
CA ASP A 459 -15.37 -24.27 30.42
C ASP A 459 -13.90 -24.11 30.81
N GLU A 460 -13.00 -24.82 30.11
CA GLU A 460 -11.55 -24.76 30.33
C GLU A 460 -10.84 -24.66 28.97
N VAL A 461 -10.02 -23.62 28.79
CA VAL A 461 -9.23 -23.44 27.59
C VAL A 461 -7.75 -23.32 27.96
N SER A 462 -6.90 -24.07 27.26
CA SER A 462 -5.47 -24.01 27.49
C SER A 462 -4.63 -24.08 26.19
N ILE A 463 -3.44 -23.52 26.26
CA ILE A 463 -2.40 -23.64 25.25
C ILE A 463 -1.36 -24.65 25.75
N VAL A 464 -0.97 -25.60 24.89
CA VAL A 464 0.22 -26.42 25.06
C VAL A 464 1.29 -25.99 24.07
N TYR A 465 2.45 -25.60 24.61
CA TYR A 465 3.55 -25.06 23.79
C TYR A 465 4.89 -25.69 24.14
N ARG A 466 5.62 -26.15 23.12
CA ARG A 466 6.88 -26.92 23.28
C ARG A 466 8.09 -26.08 23.75
N ARG A 467 7.98 -24.75 23.83
CA ARG A 467 9.00 -23.83 24.34
C ARG A 467 8.45 -23.01 25.50
N THR A 468 9.17 -21.95 25.90
CA THR A 468 8.68 -21.03 26.94
C THR A 468 7.93 -19.83 26.32
N ARG A 469 7.35 -19.01 27.20
CA ARG A 469 6.67 -17.76 26.82
C ARG A 469 7.56 -16.86 25.96
N LYS A 470 8.84 -16.78 26.27
CA LYS A 470 9.82 -15.94 25.57
C LYS A 470 9.99 -16.33 24.09
N GLU A 471 9.85 -17.60 23.75
CA GLU A 471 9.99 -18.09 22.39
C GLU A 471 8.64 -18.14 21.62
N MET A 472 7.54 -17.69 22.22
CA MET A 472 6.27 -17.58 21.51
C MET A 472 6.36 -16.54 20.38
N PRO A 473 5.97 -16.89 19.14
CA PRO A 473 5.97 -15.93 18.04
C PRO A 473 4.70 -15.04 18.00
N ALA A 474 3.71 -15.29 18.87
CA ALA A 474 2.53 -14.46 18.97
C ALA A 474 2.86 -13.06 19.50
N ASN A 475 2.04 -12.09 19.14
CA ASN A 475 2.16 -10.72 19.63
C ASN A 475 1.97 -10.70 21.17
N GLU A 476 2.88 -10.04 21.88
CA GLU A 476 2.87 -9.97 23.35
C GLU A 476 1.55 -9.41 23.90
N VAL A 477 0.98 -8.39 23.25
CA VAL A 477 -0.32 -7.82 23.66
C VAL A 477 -1.42 -8.87 23.61
N GLU A 478 -1.44 -9.72 22.59
CA GLU A 478 -2.42 -10.79 22.44
C GLU A 478 -2.23 -11.92 23.44
N ILE A 479 -0.97 -12.24 23.82
CA ILE A 479 -0.67 -13.21 24.87
C ILE A 479 -1.20 -12.70 26.21
N VAL A 480 -0.91 -11.43 26.55
CA VAL A 480 -1.40 -10.81 27.79
C VAL A 480 -2.94 -10.77 27.81
N ALA A 481 -3.56 -10.42 26.68
CA ALA A 481 -5.02 -10.42 26.58
C ALA A 481 -5.62 -11.82 26.82
N ALA A 482 -4.97 -12.88 26.29
CA ALA A 482 -5.38 -14.26 26.51
C ALA A 482 -5.23 -14.69 28.00
N GLU A 483 -4.14 -14.29 28.66
CA GLU A 483 -3.94 -14.52 30.11
C GLU A 483 -5.03 -13.83 30.94
N HIS A 484 -5.36 -12.58 30.62
CA HIS A 484 -6.46 -11.84 31.29
C HIS A 484 -7.83 -12.48 31.06
N GLU A 485 -8.04 -13.13 29.91
CA GLU A 485 -9.28 -13.86 29.59
C GLU A 485 -9.34 -15.24 30.24
N GLY A 486 -8.36 -15.60 31.10
CA GLY A 486 -8.36 -16.84 31.91
C GLY A 486 -7.80 -18.07 31.20
N ILE A 487 -7.16 -17.92 30.03
CA ILE A 487 -6.53 -19.02 29.30
C ILE A 487 -5.29 -19.50 30.03
N LYS A 488 -5.18 -20.83 30.21
CA LYS A 488 -4.04 -21.48 30.88
C LYS A 488 -2.93 -21.78 29.86
N PHE A 489 -1.66 -21.65 30.28
CA PHE A 489 -0.51 -21.97 29.45
C PHE A 489 0.30 -23.11 30.05
N THR A 490 0.48 -24.18 29.29
CA THR A 490 1.39 -25.28 29.59
C THR A 490 2.61 -25.19 28.69
N PHE A 491 3.67 -24.65 29.24
CA PHE A 491 4.94 -24.48 28.52
C PHE A 491 5.82 -25.72 28.63
N LEU A 492 6.80 -25.84 27.73
CA LEU A 492 7.76 -26.93 27.67
C LEU A 492 7.05 -28.29 27.61
N ALA A 493 6.03 -28.40 26.77
CA ALA A 493 5.23 -29.59 26.56
C ALA A 493 5.03 -29.87 25.05
N ALA A 494 5.39 -31.06 24.59
CA ALA A 494 5.22 -31.50 23.22
C ALA A 494 4.30 -32.72 23.14
N PRO A 495 3.19 -32.66 22.37
CA PRO A 495 2.29 -33.76 22.17
C PRO A 495 3.00 -35.01 21.62
N THR A 496 2.60 -36.21 22.10
CA THR A 496 3.11 -37.50 21.63
C THR A 496 2.01 -38.39 21.10
N ARG A 497 0.80 -38.29 21.68
CA ARG A 497 -0.35 -39.07 21.24
C ARG A 497 -1.65 -38.40 21.67
N VAL A 498 -2.68 -38.55 20.85
CA VAL A 498 -4.09 -38.21 21.20
C VAL A 498 -4.80 -39.48 21.55
N ILE A 499 -5.51 -39.48 22.68
CA ILE A 499 -6.22 -40.64 23.24
C ILE A 499 -7.69 -40.49 22.89
N GLY A 500 -8.29 -41.55 22.34
CA GLY A 500 -9.70 -41.63 22.00
C GLY A 500 -10.47 -42.62 22.85
N ASP A 501 -11.80 -42.56 22.74
CA ASP A 501 -12.73 -43.57 23.25
C ASP A 501 -13.12 -44.61 22.20
N GLU A 502 -14.07 -45.48 22.53
CA GLU A 502 -14.59 -46.50 21.63
C GLU A 502 -15.42 -45.94 20.45
N GLU A 503 -15.79 -44.64 20.49
CA GLU A 503 -16.53 -43.93 19.44
C GLU A 503 -15.60 -43.06 18.55
N ASP A 504 -14.29 -43.27 18.63
CA ASP A 504 -13.25 -42.48 17.94
C ASP A 504 -13.31 -40.98 18.27
N LYS A 505 -13.70 -40.61 19.49
CA LYS A 505 -13.69 -39.24 19.98
C LYS A 505 -12.52 -39.00 20.93
N VAL A 506 -11.94 -37.79 20.87
CA VAL A 506 -10.82 -37.42 21.74
C VAL A 506 -11.26 -37.33 23.20
N THR A 507 -10.49 -37.94 24.09
CA THR A 507 -10.70 -37.94 25.54
C THR A 507 -9.47 -37.52 26.32
N GLY A 508 -8.28 -37.49 25.67
CA GLY A 508 -7.04 -37.14 26.33
C GLY A 508 -5.94 -36.77 25.39
N LEU A 509 -4.96 -36.05 25.93
CA LEU A 509 -3.72 -35.69 25.26
C LEU A 509 -2.52 -36.12 26.09
N GLU A 510 -1.65 -36.93 25.50
CA GLU A 510 -0.36 -37.30 26.07
C GLU A 510 0.72 -36.35 25.50
N TYR A 511 1.57 -35.83 26.36
CA TYR A 511 2.71 -35.03 26.01
C TYR A 511 3.95 -35.36 26.85
N LEU A 512 5.15 -35.12 26.26
CA LEU A 512 6.43 -35.13 26.97
C LEU A 512 6.78 -33.74 27.48
N LYS A 513 7.38 -33.67 28.65
CA LYS A 513 8.03 -32.44 29.12
C LYS A 513 9.29 -32.20 28.30
N MET A 514 9.58 -30.93 28.08
CA MET A 514 10.71 -30.47 27.25
C MET A 514 11.69 -29.67 28.09
N GLU A 515 12.95 -29.62 27.65
CA GLU A 515 13.92 -28.65 28.08
C GLU A 515 14.43 -27.83 26.87
N LEU A 516 15.04 -26.67 27.12
CA LEU A 516 15.56 -25.83 26.05
C LEU A 516 17.04 -26.09 25.81
N GLY A 517 17.38 -26.61 24.64
CA GLY A 517 18.73 -26.78 24.11
C GLY A 517 19.30 -25.51 23.46
N GLU A 518 20.23 -25.68 22.53
CA GLU A 518 20.86 -24.60 21.79
C GLU A 518 19.88 -23.92 20.80
N PRO A 519 20.12 -22.64 20.41
CA PRO A 519 19.30 -21.96 19.43
C PRO A 519 19.27 -22.66 18.07
N ASP A 520 18.10 -22.66 17.41
CA ASP A 520 17.93 -23.10 16.04
C ASP A 520 18.26 -21.99 15.03
N ALA A 521 18.11 -22.26 13.73
CA ALA A 521 18.38 -21.28 12.65
C ALA A 521 17.52 -20.00 12.73
N SER A 522 16.41 -20.03 13.49
CA SER A 522 15.58 -18.84 13.75
C SER A 522 16.03 -18.05 14.98
N GLY A 523 17.09 -18.47 15.65
CA GLY A 523 17.59 -17.88 16.90
C GLY A 523 16.80 -18.29 18.16
N ARG A 524 15.75 -19.16 18.02
CA ARG A 524 14.97 -19.64 19.15
C ARG A 524 15.55 -20.96 19.67
N ARG A 525 15.59 -21.12 20.99
CA ARG A 525 16.12 -22.34 21.62
C ARG A 525 15.30 -23.59 21.23
N ARG A 526 16.01 -24.66 20.87
CA ARG A 526 15.37 -25.94 20.46
C ARG A 526 14.72 -26.61 21.65
N PRO A 527 13.47 -27.11 21.52
CA PRO A 527 12.91 -27.98 22.55
C PRO A 527 13.51 -29.38 22.43
N VAL A 528 13.97 -29.93 23.55
CA VAL A 528 14.54 -31.28 23.68
C VAL A 528 13.63 -32.08 24.62
N PRO A 529 13.15 -33.26 24.21
CA PRO A 529 12.27 -34.06 25.05
C PRO A 529 13.03 -34.66 26.27
N ILE A 530 12.33 -34.69 27.40
CA ILE A 530 12.78 -35.40 28.62
C ILE A 530 12.15 -36.76 28.59
N GLU A 531 12.94 -37.81 28.38
CA GLU A 531 12.45 -39.20 28.33
C GLU A 531 11.83 -39.63 29.67
N GLY A 532 10.72 -40.40 29.63
CA GLY A 532 10.02 -40.88 30.81
C GLY A 532 9.21 -39.80 31.55
N SER A 533 8.94 -38.67 30.92
CA SER A 533 8.16 -37.58 31.50
C SER A 533 6.74 -37.47 30.95
N GLU A 534 6.25 -38.55 30.32
CA GLU A 534 4.92 -38.62 29.71
C GLU A 534 3.85 -38.21 30.74
N THR A 535 3.00 -37.31 30.29
CA THR A 535 1.91 -36.75 31.11
C THR A 535 0.64 -36.78 30.28
N VAL A 536 -0.44 -37.26 30.84
CA VAL A 536 -1.76 -37.29 30.19
C VAL A 536 -2.67 -36.28 30.85
N ILE A 537 -3.36 -35.50 30.03
CA ILE A 537 -4.42 -34.58 30.43
C ILE A 537 -5.74 -34.95 29.75
N GLU A 538 -6.83 -34.85 30.50
CA GLU A 538 -8.17 -35.04 29.94
C GLU A 538 -8.60 -33.86 29.11
N ILE A 539 -9.06 -34.11 27.89
CA ILE A 539 -9.60 -33.10 26.96
C ILE A 539 -10.76 -33.69 26.18
N ASP A 540 -11.62 -32.88 25.66
CA ASP A 540 -12.69 -33.25 24.72
C ASP A 540 -12.63 -32.51 23.40
N MET A 541 -11.66 -31.58 23.25
CA MET A 541 -11.37 -30.91 22.01
C MET A 541 -9.90 -30.58 21.90
N LEU A 542 -9.34 -30.83 20.71
CA LEU A 542 -7.95 -30.49 20.36
C LEU A 542 -7.93 -29.62 19.10
N ILE A 543 -7.16 -28.52 19.15
CA ILE A 543 -6.86 -27.71 17.94
C ILE A 543 -5.35 -27.64 17.72
N THR A 544 -4.90 -28.04 16.53
CA THR A 544 -3.51 -27.99 16.13
C THR A 544 -3.24 -26.68 15.35
N ALA A 545 -2.46 -25.77 15.94
CA ALA A 545 -2.10 -24.45 15.37
C ALA A 545 -0.58 -24.24 15.34
N ILE A 546 0.14 -25.16 14.66
CA ILE A 546 1.62 -25.20 14.64
C ILE A 546 2.25 -24.59 13.38
N GLY A 547 1.45 -23.97 12.54
CA GLY A 547 1.84 -23.31 11.30
C GLY A 547 1.03 -23.79 10.11
N GLN A 548 1.23 -23.11 9.00
CA GLN A 548 0.49 -23.32 7.75
C GLN A 548 1.36 -23.01 6.55
N GLY A 549 1.00 -23.53 5.39
CA GLY A 549 1.68 -23.32 4.11
C GLY A 549 0.73 -23.11 2.94
N PRO A 550 1.24 -22.72 1.77
CA PRO A 550 0.45 -22.61 0.56
C PRO A 550 -0.08 -23.99 0.11
N ASP A 551 -1.26 -23.99 -0.50
CA ASP A 551 -1.74 -25.16 -1.23
C ASP A 551 -1.44 -24.97 -2.72
N VAL A 552 -0.46 -25.74 -3.20
CA VAL A 552 0.05 -25.65 -4.59
C VAL A 552 -0.40 -26.81 -5.47
N PHE A 553 -1.55 -27.45 -5.14
CA PHE A 553 -2.08 -28.58 -5.92
C PHE A 553 -2.21 -28.23 -7.41
N PHE A 554 -2.61 -27.00 -7.76
CA PHE A 554 -2.75 -26.52 -9.12
C PHE A 554 -1.45 -26.59 -9.93
N ALA A 555 -0.31 -26.40 -9.28
CA ALA A 555 0.99 -26.47 -9.92
C ALA A 555 1.43 -27.95 -10.13
N ARG A 556 1.09 -28.82 -9.17
CA ARG A 556 1.47 -30.24 -9.21
C ARG A 556 0.62 -31.06 -10.20
N GLU A 557 -0.64 -30.72 -10.38
CA GLU A 557 -1.55 -31.37 -11.32
C GLU A 557 -1.34 -30.92 -12.77
N SER A 558 -0.86 -29.71 -12.98
CA SER A 558 -0.55 -29.21 -14.31
C SER A 558 0.85 -29.65 -14.77
N LYS A 559 0.93 -30.54 -15.75
CA LYS A 559 2.23 -31.03 -16.27
C LYS A 559 3.19 -29.90 -16.63
N ARG A 560 2.69 -28.84 -17.27
CA ARG A 560 3.49 -27.68 -17.68
C ARG A 560 3.96 -26.85 -16.49
N LEU A 561 3.07 -26.54 -15.55
CA LEU A 561 3.43 -25.74 -14.36
C LEU A 561 4.35 -26.52 -13.42
N ASN A 562 4.17 -27.83 -13.30
CA ASN A 562 5.04 -28.68 -12.48
C ASN A 562 6.49 -28.75 -13.00
N GLU A 563 6.69 -28.57 -14.32
CA GLU A 563 8.02 -28.54 -14.94
C GLU A 563 8.65 -27.14 -14.91
N ASP A 564 7.86 -26.07 -15.07
CA ASP A 564 8.33 -24.70 -15.33
C ASP A 564 8.24 -23.77 -14.10
N LEU A 565 7.34 -24.03 -13.13
CA LEU A 565 7.17 -23.20 -11.94
C LEU A 565 7.99 -23.72 -10.77
N ASN A 566 9.02 -22.97 -10.38
CA ASN A 566 9.85 -23.35 -9.26
C ASN A 566 9.13 -23.18 -7.93
N LEU A 567 9.15 -24.25 -7.12
CA LEU A 567 8.65 -24.27 -5.75
C LEU A 567 9.81 -24.49 -4.77
N THR A 568 9.76 -23.86 -3.62
CA THR A 568 10.71 -24.14 -2.56
C THR A 568 10.39 -25.45 -1.84
N ARG A 569 11.27 -25.91 -0.96
CA ARG A 569 11.03 -27.10 -0.11
C ARG A 569 9.82 -26.94 0.84
N TRP A 570 9.28 -25.74 0.99
CA TRP A 570 8.15 -25.40 1.84
C TRP A 570 6.85 -25.22 1.04
N ASP A 571 6.83 -25.65 -0.22
CA ASP A 571 5.72 -25.43 -1.16
C ASP A 571 5.40 -23.95 -1.43
N THR A 572 6.28 -23.02 -1.09
CA THR A 572 6.13 -21.63 -1.51
C THR A 572 6.59 -21.46 -2.95
N ILE A 573 5.95 -20.53 -3.68
CA ILE A 573 6.32 -20.20 -5.05
C ILE A 573 7.63 -19.41 -5.02
N ASP A 574 8.67 -19.97 -5.63
CA ASP A 574 10.00 -19.35 -5.65
C ASP A 574 9.99 -18.11 -6.57
N SER A 575 10.49 -17.00 -6.06
CA SER A 575 10.80 -15.81 -6.85
C SER A 575 12.31 -15.69 -6.94
N GLU A 576 12.86 -15.78 -8.15
CA GLU A 576 14.32 -15.67 -8.37
C GLU A 576 14.92 -14.40 -7.78
N ASP A 577 14.14 -13.32 -7.76
CA ASP A 577 14.47 -12.05 -7.10
C ASP A 577 13.33 -11.67 -6.13
N PRO A 578 13.58 -11.70 -4.81
CA PRO A 578 12.58 -11.35 -3.80
C PRO A 578 12.12 -9.87 -3.87
N VAL A 579 12.82 -9.02 -4.62
CA VAL A 579 12.40 -7.64 -4.87
C VAL A 579 11.50 -7.55 -6.08
N ALA A 580 11.83 -8.26 -7.16
CA ALA A 580 11.03 -8.32 -8.39
C ALA A 580 9.74 -9.12 -8.22
N LEU A 581 9.73 -10.12 -7.33
CA LEU A 581 8.59 -11.01 -7.09
C LEU A 581 8.08 -11.72 -8.36
N GLN A 582 8.94 -11.87 -9.36
CA GLN A 582 8.70 -12.60 -10.59
C GLN A 582 9.09 -14.06 -10.39
N SER A 583 8.26 -15.00 -10.82
CA SER A 583 8.57 -16.43 -10.77
C SER A 583 9.49 -16.85 -11.92
N SER A 584 9.83 -18.13 -11.97
CA SER A 584 10.54 -18.74 -13.12
C SER A 584 9.79 -18.60 -14.45
N ILE A 585 8.48 -18.33 -14.42
CA ILE A 585 7.67 -18.04 -15.60
C ILE A 585 7.48 -16.54 -15.76
N PRO A 586 7.97 -15.90 -16.82
CA PRO A 586 8.10 -14.44 -16.93
C PRO A 586 6.82 -13.62 -16.73
N TYR A 587 5.64 -14.16 -17.09
CA TYR A 587 4.36 -13.47 -16.95
C TYR A 587 3.64 -13.78 -15.61
N ILE A 588 4.26 -14.60 -14.74
CA ILE A 588 3.72 -14.96 -13.41
C ILE A 588 4.52 -14.27 -12.33
N PHE A 589 3.82 -13.58 -11.45
CA PHE A 589 4.35 -12.92 -10.27
C PHE A 589 3.68 -13.49 -9.01
N THR A 590 4.36 -13.40 -7.88
CA THR A 590 3.85 -13.91 -6.61
C THR A 590 4.15 -12.95 -5.46
N GLY A 591 3.44 -13.09 -4.34
CA GLY A 591 3.70 -12.28 -3.16
C GLY A 591 2.76 -12.60 -2.00
N GLY A 592 3.14 -12.15 -0.80
CA GLY A 592 2.50 -12.57 0.45
C GLY A 592 2.84 -14.01 0.80
N ASP A 593 1.98 -14.66 1.58
CA ASP A 593 2.25 -15.98 2.14
C ASP A 593 2.48 -17.08 1.08
N SER A 594 2.00 -16.89 -0.14
CA SER A 594 2.29 -17.80 -1.26
C SER A 594 3.77 -17.83 -1.66
N ALA A 595 4.52 -16.75 -1.39
CA ALA A 595 5.94 -16.64 -1.70
C ALA A 595 6.83 -16.83 -0.47
N THR A 596 6.41 -16.33 0.71
CA THR A 596 7.24 -16.32 1.92
C THR A 596 6.87 -17.38 2.95
N GLY A 597 5.73 -18.06 2.80
CA GLY A 597 5.05 -18.74 3.87
C GLY A 597 4.27 -17.74 4.74
N ALA A 598 3.54 -18.24 5.76
CA ALA A 598 2.72 -17.41 6.62
C ALA A 598 3.53 -16.31 7.33
N ASP A 599 3.13 -15.04 7.10
CA ASP A 599 3.79 -13.84 7.62
C ASP A 599 2.74 -12.76 7.98
N LEU A 600 3.19 -11.53 8.20
CA LEU A 600 2.35 -10.43 8.61
C LEU A 600 1.46 -9.91 7.47
N VAL A 601 0.26 -9.47 7.83
CA VAL A 601 -0.67 -8.80 6.89
C VAL A 601 0.00 -7.61 6.18
N VAL A 602 0.76 -6.81 6.94
CA VAL A 602 1.48 -5.65 6.40
C VAL A 602 2.61 -6.04 5.43
N SER A 603 3.23 -7.22 5.61
CA SER A 603 4.22 -7.77 4.67
C SER A 603 3.57 -8.17 3.35
N ALA A 604 2.40 -8.81 3.43
CA ALA A 604 1.61 -9.19 2.26
C ALA A 604 1.15 -7.97 1.45
N ILE A 605 0.70 -6.90 2.13
CA ILE A 605 0.35 -5.61 1.50
C ILE A 605 1.54 -5.01 0.75
N GLY A 606 2.71 -4.96 1.41
CA GLY A 606 3.94 -4.47 0.80
C GLY A 606 4.39 -5.30 -0.40
N ALA A 607 4.28 -6.62 -0.32
CA ALA A 607 4.59 -7.52 -1.43
C ALA A 607 3.65 -7.28 -2.63
N GLY A 608 2.33 -7.17 -2.40
CA GLY A 608 1.37 -6.87 -3.47
C GLY A 608 1.69 -5.55 -4.19
N ARG A 609 2.08 -4.50 -3.47
CA ARG A 609 2.50 -3.23 -4.06
C ARG A 609 3.78 -3.38 -4.91
N ARG A 610 4.80 -4.09 -4.41
CA ARG A 610 6.03 -4.33 -5.17
C ARG A 610 5.77 -5.16 -6.41
N ALA A 611 4.94 -6.21 -6.31
CA ALA A 611 4.55 -7.02 -7.46
C ALA A 611 3.82 -6.18 -8.53
N ALA A 612 2.90 -5.31 -8.13
CA ALA A 612 2.22 -4.40 -9.07
C ALA A 612 3.20 -3.52 -9.86
N ARG A 613 4.26 -3.01 -9.21
CA ARG A 613 5.33 -2.28 -9.88
C ARG A 613 6.08 -3.16 -10.89
N SER A 614 6.44 -4.36 -10.50
CA SER A 614 7.17 -5.29 -11.37
C SER A 614 6.35 -5.73 -12.56
N ILE A 615 5.07 -6.02 -12.36
CA ILE A 615 4.10 -6.32 -13.43
C ILE A 615 3.98 -5.12 -14.39
N HIS A 616 3.90 -3.90 -13.89
CA HIS A 616 3.82 -2.70 -14.73
C HIS A 616 5.03 -2.59 -15.66
N PHE A 617 6.26 -2.73 -15.15
CA PHE A 617 7.46 -2.72 -15.97
C PHE A 617 7.49 -3.87 -16.99
N TYR A 618 7.11 -5.08 -16.58
CA TYR A 618 7.00 -6.20 -17.48
C TYR A 618 6.04 -5.93 -18.65
N LEU A 619 4.84 -5.39 -18.35
CA LEU A 619 3.83 -5.07 -19.35
C LEU A 619 4.22 -3.90 -20.26
N ALA A 620 5.04 -2.98 -19.77
CA ALA A 620 5.64 -1.91 -20.57
C ALA A 620 6.81 -2.39 -21.45
N GLY A 621 7.25 -3.63 -21.29
CA GLY A 621 8.47 -4.15 -21.98
C GLY A 621 9.76 -3.57 -21.40
N GLU A 622 9.71 -3.00 -20.19
CA GLU A 622 10.84 -2.43 -19.49
C GLU A 622 11.52 -3.47 -18.59
N LYS A 623 12.82 -3.29 -18.37
CA LYS A 623 13.55 -4.17 -17.44
C LYS A 623 13.06 -3.92 -16.01
N ILE A 624 12.66 -4.98 -15.32
CA ILE A 624 12.38 -4.91 -13.89
C ILE A 624 13.70 -4.63 -13.17
N THR A 625 13.83 -3.43 -12.65
CA THR A 625 14.99 -3.02 -11.86
C THR A 625 14.59 -2.93 -10.39
N PRO A 626 15.38 -3.52 -9.46
CA PRO A 626 15.15 -3.26 -8.05
C PRO A 626 15.23 -1.74 -7.80
N PRO A 627 14.46 -1.22 -6.83
CA PRO A 627 14.60 0.16 -6.41
C PRO A 627 16.06 0.43 -6.04
N ALA A 628 16.60 1.57 -6.44
CA ALA A 628 17.96 1.95 -6.12
C ALA A 628 18.15 1.95 -4.59
N LYS A 629 19.19 1.26 -4.10
CA LYS A 629 19.62 1.44 -2.70
C LYS A 629 20.10 2.88 -2.57
N THR A 630 19.52 3.61 -1.64
CA THR A 630 20.05 4.93 -1.33
C THR A 630 21.33 4.86 -0.55
N LEU A 631 22.20 5.79 -0.83
CA LEU A 631 23.37 6.11 0.00
C LEU A 631 23.01 6.46 1.47
N PHE A 632 21.75 6.81 1.74
CA PHE A 632 21.29 7.26 3.04
C PHE A 632 21.22 6.18 4.11
N THR A 633 20.78 4.97 3.78
CA THR A 633 20.62 3.89 4.77
C THR A 633 21.95 3.27 5.19
N ASP A 634 22.94 3.28 4.31
CA ASP A 634 24.24 2.67 4.58
C ASP A 634 25.23 3.63 5.22
N ASN A 635 25.01 4.95 5.15
CA ASN A 635 25.95 5.98 5.60
C ASN A 635 25.49 6.82 6.79
N ILE A 636 24.25 6.66 7.30
CA ILE A 636 23.85 7.32 8.54
C ILE A 636 24.42 6.50 9.71
N PRO A 637 25.32 7.06 10.53
CA PRO A 637 25.83 6.36 11.68
C PRO A 637 24.68 5.96 12.61
N VAL A 638 24.62 4.69 13.02
CA VAL A 638 23.63 4.17 13.98
C VAL A 638 23.63 5.02 15.25
N SER A 639 24.78 5.54 15.64
CA SER A 639 24.95 6.44 16.80
C SER A 639 24.07 7.70 16.77
N ILE A 640 23.68 8.21 15.59
CA ILE A 640 22.71 9.32 15.50
C ILE A 640 21.34 8.90 16.04
N PHE A 641 21.07 7.61 16.04
CA PHE A 641 19.80 7.05 16.51
C PHE A 641 19.86 6.51 17.93
N GLU A 642 21.05 6.45 18.56
CA GLU A 642 21.26 5.89 19.89
C GLU A 642 21.02 6.88 21.04
N SER A 643 21.04 8.18 20.76
CA SER A 643 20.74 9.22 21.77
C SER A 643 19.96 10.36 21.16
N VAL A 644 19.05 10.94 21.94
CA VAL A 644 18.27 12.12 21.54
C VAL A 644 18.31 13.11 22.70
N ALA A 645 19.08 14.18 22.53
CA ALA A 645 19.20 15.19 23.57
C ALA A 645 17.96 16.11 23.65
N GLY A 646 17.64 16.54 24.89
CA GLY A 646 16.66 17.62 25.11
C GLY A 646 15.19 17.22 25.02
N ILE A 647 14.86 15.95 25.18
CA ILE A 647 13.48 15.45 25.15
C ILE A 647 12.94 15.37 26.58
N GLU A 648 11.77 15.94 26.79
CA GLU A 648 10.98 15.73 27.99
C GLU A 648 10.33 14.35 27.96
N LYS A 649 10.57 13.56 29.01
CA LYS A 649 10.03 12.19 29.14
C LYS A 649 8.52 12.25 29.38
N SER A 650 7.79 11.43 28.65
CA SER A 650 6.33 11.33 28.77
C SER A 650 5.86 9.90 28.45
N LYS A 651 4.80 9.45 29.12
CA LYS A 651 4.21 8.13 28.87
C LYS A 651 3.56 8.08 27.49
N ARG A 652 3.58 6.88 26.88
CA ARG A 652 2.81 6.62 25.65
C ARG A 652 1.31 6.55 25.94
N THR A 653 0.50 6.82 24.94
CA THR A 653 -0.92 6.54 24.99
C THR A 653 -1.14 5.03 24.87
N GLU A 654 -1.82 4.46 25.87
CA GLU A 654 -2.21 3.05 25.86
C GLU A 654 -3.48 2.85 25.02
N MET A 655 -3.61 1.67 24.43
CA MET A 655 -4.81 1.32 23.68
C MET A 655 -5.97 1.07 24.68
N PRO A 656 -7.11 1.77 24.55
CA PRO A 656 -8.29 1.44 25.35
C PRO A 656 -8.85 0.08 24.93
N GLU A 657 -9.31 -0.70 25.91
CA GLU A 657 -9.88 -2.03 25.70
C GLU A 657 -11.21 -2.17 26.45
N LEU A 658 -12.09 -3.02 25.93
CA LEU A 658 -13.26 -3.45 26.68
C LEU A 658 -12.86 -4.22 27.94
N GLN A 659 -13.65 -4.09 29.01
CA GLN A 659 -13.43 -4.85 30.23
C GLN A 659 -13.50 -6.35 29.97
N VAL A 660 -12.69 -7.11 30.69
CA VAL A 660 -12.55 -8.56 30.45
C VAL A 660 -13.89 -9.30 30.49
N ASP A 661 -14.73 -9.00 31.48
CA ASP A 661 -16.07 -9.65 31.65
C ASP A 661 -17.07 -9.30 30.57
N GLU A 662 -16.86 -8.22 29.80
CA GLU A 662 -17.64 -7.86 28.64
C GLU A 662 -17.11 -8.51 27.38
N ARG A 663 -15.78 -8.42 27.15
CA ARG A 663 -15.16 -8.88 25.92
C ARG A 663 -15.14 -10.41 25.76
N ILE A 664 -15.15 -11.18 26.85
CA ILE A 664 -15.23 -12.66 26.79
C ILE A 664 -16.63 -13.20 26.47
N LYS A 665 -17.68 -12.37 26.56
CA LYS A 665 -19.08 -12.75 26.32
C LYS A 665 -19.60 -12.38 24.95
N SER A 666 -18.80 -11.71 24.12
CA SER A 666 -19.24 -11.20 22.84
C SER A 666 -18.11 -11.22 21.81
N PHE A 667 -18.48 -11.10 20.54
CA PHE A 667 -17.55 -10.92 19.42
C PHE A 667 -17.41 -9.47 18.99
N VAL A 668 -17.89 -8.52 19.78
CA VAL A 668 -17.70 -7.08 19.57
C VAL A 668 -16.21 -6.76 19.62
N GLU A 669 -15.76 -5.78 18.85
CA GLU A 669 -14.35 -5.36 18.80
C GLU A 669 -13.84 -5.06 20.22
N ALA A 670 -12.81 -5.80 20.63
CA ALA A 670 -12.27 -5.73 22.00
C ALA A 670 -11.39 -4.50 22.22
N ASP A 671 -10.61 -4.15 21.20
CA ASP A 671 -9.71 -3.00 21.22
C ASP A 671 -10.44 -1.76 20.73
N LEU A 672 -10.34 -0.66 21.46
CA LEU A 672 -11.01 0.59 21.13
C LEU A 672 -10.06 1.58 20.48
N VAL A 673 -10.61 2.62 19.84
CA VAL A 673 -9.81 3.69 19.25
C VAL A 673 -9.51 4.76 20.31
N ILE A 674 -8.31 5.35 20.25
CA ILE A 674 -7.93 6.49 21.09
C ILE A 674 -8.73 7.73 20.69
N SER A 675 -8.96 8.62 21.67
CA SER A 675 -9.62 9.91 21.44
C SER A 675 -8.76 10.86 20.61
N GLU A 676 -9.35 11.92 20.08
CA GLU A 676 -8.64 12.96 19.34
C GLU A 676 -7.60 13.67 20.22
N GLU A 677 -7.91 13.92 21.48
CA GLU A 677 -6.98 14.53 22.43
C GLU A 677 -5.76 13.64 22.67
N GLU A 678 -5.98 12.34 22.87
CA GLU A 678 -4.92 11.35 23.01
C GLU A 678 -4.08 11.21 21.72
N ALA A 679 -4.73 11.27 20.54
CA ALA A 679 -4.03 11.22 19.26
C ALA A 679 -3.14 12.45 19.05
N LEU A 680 -3.59 13.64 19.40
CA LEU A 680 -2.79 14.87 19.36
C LEU A 680 -1.64 14.82 20.36
N TYR A 681 -1.89 14.38 21.59
CA TYR A 681 -0.85 14.17 22.60
C TYR A 681 0.23 13.21 22.09
N GLU A 682 -0.17 12.03 21.60
CA GLU A 682 0.75 10.99 21.14
C GLU A 682 1.53 11.39 19.89
N SER A 683 0.88 12.13 18.97
CA SER A 683 1.53 12.63 17.75
C SER A 683 2.66 13.63 18.08
N ASN A 684 2.52 14.43 19.15
CA ASN A 684 3.56 15.34 19.63
C ASN A 684 4.80 14.62 20.19
N ARG A 685 4.67 13.37 20.63
CA ARG A 685 5.81 12.56 21.10
C ARG A 685 6.74 12.16 19.96
N CYS A 686 6.32 12.24 18.70
CA CYS A 686 7.13 11.84 17.56
C CYS A 686 8.33 12.75 17.36
N LEU A 687 9.54 12.16 17.29
CA LEU A 687 10.81 12.87 17.10
C LEU A 687 11.06 13.35 15.67
N GLN A 688 10.17 13.06 14.73
CA GLN A 688 10.30 13.45 13.33
C GLN A 688 11.66 13.09 12.70
N CYS A 689 12.12 11.86 12.90
CA CYS A 689 13.47 11.39 12.54
C CYS A 689 13.81 11.54 11.05
N CYS A 690 12.81 11.63 10.16
CA CYS A 690 12.98 11.91 8.72
C CYS A 690 13.58 13.29 8.43
N LEU A 691 13.58 14.20 9.41
CA LEU A 691 14.15 15.54 9.29
C LEU A 691 15.66 15.59 9.61
N THR A 692 16.26 14.47 9.98
CA THR A 692 17.71 14.37 10.13
C THR A 692 18.32 14.55 8.74
N CYS A 693 18.75 15.78 8.45
CA CYS A 693 19.25 16.19 7.15
C CYS A 693 20.60 15.53 6.90
N TYR A 694 20.69 14.76 5.85
CA TYR A 694 21.93 14.23 5.33
C TYR A 694 22.45 15.20 4.25
N ASN A 695 23.68 15.63 4.38
CA ASN A 695 24.35 16.42 3.36
C ASN A 695 25.01 15.47 2.35
N LYS A 696 24.42 15.35 1.15
CA LYS A 696 24.96 14.53 0.05
C LYS A 696 26.39 14.93 -0.38
N ASP A 697 26.82 16.14 -0.02
CA ASP A 697 28.09 16.70 -0.44
C ASP A 697 29.25 16.45 0.55
N VAL A 698 29.02 15.66 1.61
CA VAL A 698 30.01 15.29 2.61
C VAL A 698 30.27 13.77 2.57
N SER A 699 30.57 13.23 1.40
CA SER A 699 31.09 11.87 1.25
C SER A 699 32.51 11.91 0.73
#